data_cb53e9e98cbcd642900789c1c74781b7
#
_entry.id   cb53e9e98cbcd642900789c1c74781b7
#
_cell.length_a   1.000
_cell.length_b   1.000
_cell.length_c   1.000
_cell.angle_alpha   90.00
_cell.angle_beta   90.00
_cell.angle_gamma   90.00
#
_symmetry.space_group_name_H-M   'P 1'
#
loop_
_entity.id
_entity.type
_entity.pdbx_description
1 polymer ?
#
loop_
_entity_poly.entity_id
_entity_poly.type
_entity_poly.pdbx_seq_one_letter_code
_entity_poly.pdbx_strand_id
1 'polypeptide(L)'
;MLLKSSFNKIIISLAMFGSQILLSQELTGRVKNAITGESLNGANVTVEGTNKGAATDVNGYFKISDLKSGNYTVVASFIGYESKKRNVTVGSDNVNLNFSLNSSSVDVASVSVVGSRFKPRTQITSAVPVDNLSVRELKSTGHLSVESMMTYKLPSYNSQQQTISDATAHFDPADLRGLGPSRTLVLVNGKRKNASALVYINDTPGKGEVGVDMKSIPVAAIERVEVLRDGASAQYGSDAIAGVINIVLKDDVDYTTVNFRSGITSEGDGFNQGFDASTGIRVGSNGFLNLSASFHDQEETNRAGEPGSDLLFIDLSGLTDDTGFITDNPDLGMHIGIPNMTTNDVSFNFGYNLDNRNKFYSFGSLTTRKSLSYALYRAPYWIPDENNIFHDEGETYEGFQPTFESDVIDNNFTAGVTGDKSGWNYDLSASFGSNAVDYKVDNSQNLDMGAESPTTFNPGGYEFSHSVTNFDLSKSLGMITLGLGSEFRFENFVALAGEEASYFGGGAQSFPGIQPQNAVDVNRQNFGFYVDLGADVTDDLYVGMAARSEEYSDFGNSFTWKGAGRFKAMDDRLSLRASMSTGFRAPSLHQIYMSNIQTLISGGTVSNQGTFNNHSPVIRSLGVDKLKEENATNTTFGVALKPMDGLDLSLDVYNVAVDDRIVYSSAITSGDTTSAVGAILNDYNVTSIKFFTNAVSSTTSGIDFVASYSGLELGPGSLDLSIGFNTNSTELGDKITTPDPISSSGADIFDRKEQSRLVSARPANKMILSLNYSIGALNIGLNNTQFGEVTWKHVDNGINGAPVGPGGSTLPTNDEDYDQTFSAKLVTDLNLNYQLNDNLSLNLAVNNLLNTYPDVIDTKGDMITDLGGRFKYPWEVNQFGFMGTNILGTVSYSF
;
A
#
# COMPACT_ATOMS: atom_id res chain seq x y z
N MET A 1 -4.09 -8.11 37.45
CA MET A 1 -3.29 -7.79 38.66
C MET A 1 -2.07 -8.72 38.84
N LEU A 2 -1.62 -9.41 37.83
CA LEU A 2 -0.46 -10.34 37.89
C LEU A 2 0.70 -9.95 36.91
N LEU A 3 0.58 -8.88 36.16
CA LEU A 3 1.62 -8.38 35.23
C LEU A 3 2.49 -7.23 35.75
N LYS A 4 2.18 -6.65 36.94
CA LYS A 4 3.00 -5.60 37.55
C LYS A 4 4.18 -6.11 38.42
N SER A 5 4.30 -7.41 38.63
CA SER A 5 5.37 -7.98 39.50
C SER A 5 6.62 -8.43 38.75
N SER A 6 6.56 -8.59 37.41
CA SER A 6 7.69 -9.13 36.64
C SER A 6 8.61 -8.06 36.04
N PHE A 7 8.11 -6.84 35.90
CA PHE A 7 8.90 -5.75 35.28
C PHE A 7 9.98 -5.17 36.21
N ASN A 8 9.76 -5.21 37.51
CA ASN A 8 10.72 -4.70 38.50
C ASN A 8 11.88 -5.66 38.83
N LYS A 9 11.87 -6.89 38.36
CA LYS A 9 12.96 -7.85 38.56
C LYS A 9 14.01 -7.87 37.47
N ILE A 10 13.71 -7.29 36.29
CA ILE A 10 14.65 -7.22 35.17
C ILE A 10 15.59 -6.02 35.28
N ILE A 11 15.19 -4.95 35.98
CA ILE A 11 16.00 -3.72 36.12
C ILE A 11 17.11 -3.89 37.20
N ILE A 12 16.97 -4.80 38.11
CA ILE A 12 17.95 -4.99 39.22
C ILE A 12 19.07 -5.99 38.86
N SER A 13 18.92 -6.79 37.81
CA SER A 13 19.98 -7.73 37.40
C SER A 13 21.02 -7.18 36.41
N LEU A 14 20.88 -5.95 35.96
CA LEU A 14 21.85 -5.30 35.05
C LEU A 14 22.88 -4.39 35.73
N ALA A 15 22.89 -4.32 37.04
CA ALA A 15 23.74 -3.36 37.80
C ALA A 15 24.96 -3.98 38.49
N MET A 16 25.27 -5.24 38.27
CA MET A 16 26.47 -5.84 38.87
C MET A 16 27.28 -6.69 37.90
N PHE A 17 27.92 -6.05 36.93
CA PHE A 17 29.17 -6.56 36.35
C PHE A 17 30.19 -5.42 36.38
N GLY A 18 30.98 -5.43 37.42
CA GLY A 18 32.11 -4.52 37.64
C GLY A 18 33.22 -4.77 36.63
N SER A 19 33.72 -3.67 36.14
CA SER A 19 34.86 -3.40 35.30
C SER A 19 36.06 -4.32 35.51
N GLN A 20 36.44 -5.10 34.48
CA GLN A 20 37.84 -5.32 34.15
C GLN A 20 38.14 -4.50 32.90
N ILE A 21 38.88 -3.42 33.03
CA ILE A 21 39.49 -2.67 31.94
C ILE A 21 40.58 -3.58 31.36
N LEU A 22 40.20 -4.39 30.38
CA LEU A 22 41.14 -4.97 29.40
C LEU A 22 41.41 -3.83 28.39
N LEU A 23 42.63 -3.34 28.31
CA LEU A 23 43.09 -2.47 27.24
C LEU A 23 42.91 -3.25 25.92
N SER A 24 41.76 -3.07 25.28
CA SER A 24 41.49 -3.62 23.96
C SER A 24 42.18 -2.72 22.93
N GLN A 25 42.89 -3.36 22.01
CA GLN A 25 43.52 -2.63 20.91
C GLN A 25 42.48 -2.19 19.92
N GLU A 26 42.55 -0.93 19.53
CA GLU A 26 41.55 -0.30 18.66
C GLU A 26 42.16 0.06 17.32
N LEU A 27 41.45 -0.32 16.25
CA LEU A 27 41.71 0.17 14.91
C LEU A 27 40.69 1.28 14.64
N THR A 28 41.18 2.49 14.48
CA THR A 28 40.36 3.67 14.22
C THR A 28 40.78 4.26 12.88
N GLY A 29 39.91 5.08 12.28
CA GLY A 29 40.26 5.79 11.08
C GLY A 29 39.08 6.55 10.50
N ARG A 30 39.26 7.09 9.32
CA ARG A 30 38.23 7.85 8.61
C ARG A 30 38.14 7.41 7.17
N VAL A 31 36.92 7.30 6.65
CA VAL A 31 36.65 7.03 5.23
C VAL A 31 36.10 8.30 4.59
N LYS A 32 36.72 8.71 3.47
CA LYS A 32 36.35 9.92 2.74
C LYS A 32 36.29 9.65 1.25
N ASN A 33 35.55 10.48 0.54
CA ASN A 33 35.65 10.60 -0.91
C ASN A 33 37.04 11.09 -1.30
N ALA A 34 37.71 10.43 -2.23
CA ALA A 34 39.08 10.77 -2.63
C ALA A 34 39.16 12.09 -3.38
N ILE A 35 38.12 12.54 -4.03
CA ILE A 35 38.08 13.76 -4.86
C ILE A 35 37.56 14.96 -4.04
N THR A 36 36.41 14.79 -3.38
CA THR A 36 35.73 15.87 -2.66
C THR A 36 36.25 16.06 -1.23
N GLY A 37 36.86 15.03 -0.65
CA GLY A 37 37.26 14.98 0.76
C GLY A 37 36.10 14.83 1.73
N GLU A 38 34.88 14.69 1.22
CA GLU A 38 33.65 14.46 1.99
C GLU A 38 33.73 13.17 2.78
N SER A 39 33.17 13.20 3.98
CA SER A 39 33.10 12.03 4.84
C SER A 39 32.03 11.07 4.35
N LEU A 40 32.38 9.82 4.20
CA LEU A 40 31.45 8.79 3.79
C LEU A 40 30.81 8.15 5.03
N ASN A 41 29.60 8.59 5.37
CA ASN A 41 28.81 8.06 6.48
C ASN A 41 28.22 6.72 6.10
N GLY A 42 28.34 5.71 6.99
CA GLY A 42 27.85 4.35 6.73
C GLY A 42 28.76 3.53 5.82
N ALA A 43 29.95 4.00 5.51
CA ALA A 43 30.94 3.19 4.82
C ALA A 43 31.33 1.98 5.67
N ASN A 44 31.29 0.79 5.08
CA ASN A 44 31.59 -0.45 5.78
C ASN A 44 33.11 -0.72 5.78
N VAL A 45 33.68 -0.85 6.97
CA VAL A 45 35.09 -1.18 7.17
C VAL A 45 35.20 -2.55 7.82
N THR A 46 35.74 -3.53 7.10
CA THR A 46 35.82 -4.91 7.56
C THR A 46 37.29 -5.39 7.62
N VAL A 47 37.57 -6.30 8.51
CA VAL A 47 38.88 -6.98 8.64
C VAL A 47 38.78 -8.37 8.02
N GLU A 48 39.43 -8.59 6.85
CA GLU A 48 39.36 -9.87 6.12
C GLU A 48 39.80 -11.04 7.01
N GLY A 49 39.04 -12.13 6.89
CA GLY A 49 39.32 -13.35 7.66
C GLY A 49 38.88 -13.32 9.13
N THR A 50 38.20 -12.25 9.53
CA THR A 50 37.61 -12.11 10.87
C THR A 50 36.13 -11.72 10.79
N ASN A 51 35.45 -11.78 11.93
CA ASN A 51 34.07 -11.23 12.07
C ASN A 51 34.06 -9.80 12.62
N LYS A 52 35.18 -9.05 12.45
CA LYS A 52 35.32 -7.68 12.95
C LYS A 52 35.14 -6.68 11.84
N GLY A 53 34.33 -5.67 12.10
CA GLY A 53 34.08 -4.57 11.19
C GLY A 53 33.33 -3.45 11.93
N ALA A 54 33.22 -2.30 11.29
CA ALA A 54 32.43 -1.17 11.76
C ALA A 54 31.91 -0.37 10.56
N ALA A 55 30.75 0.20 10.67
CA ALA A 55 30.31 1.27 9.77
C ALA A 55 30.91 2.61 10.24
N THR A 56 31.12 3.53 9.30
CA THR A 56 31.57 4.89 9.64
C THR A 56 30.42 5.74 10.16
N ASP A 57 30.72 6.63 11.09
CA ASP A 57 29.81 7.66 11.58
C ASP A 57 29.57 8.78 10.55
N VAL A 58 28.75 9.76 10.91
CA VAL A 58 28.42 10.94 10.05
C VAL A 58 29.65 11.76 9.65
N ASN A 59 30.75 11.67 10.38
CA ASN A 59 32.02 12.31 10.06
C ASN A 59 32.99 11.37 9.33
N GLY A 60 32.50 10.17 8.93
CA GLY A 60 33.30 9.18 8.27
C GLY A 60 34.26 8.41 9.17
N TYR A 61 34.18 8.55 10.49
CA TYR A 61 35.06 7.83 11.41
C TYR A 61 34.54 6.42 11.69
N PHE A 62 35.43 5.47 11.81
CA PHE A 62 35.17 4.09 12.25
C PHE A 62 36.06 3.70 13.42
N LYS A 63 35.60 2.75 14.20
CA LYS A 63 36.32 2.17 15.32
C LYS A 63 36.03 0.67 15.40
N ILE A 64 37.08 -0.14 15.29
CA ILE A 64 37.02 -1.60 15.43
C ILE A 64 37.86 -1.98 16.66
N SER A 65 37.19 -2.58 17.67
CA SER A 65 37.78 -2.96 18.94
C SER A 65 38.06 -4.47 18.98
N ASP A 66 38.86 -4.90 19.97
CA ASP A 66 39.15 -6.31 20.26
C ASP A 66 39.87 -7.06 19.13
N LEU A 67 40.73 -6.40 18.37
CA LEU A 67 41.63 -7.06 17.45
C LEU A 67 42.84 -7.59 18.22
N LYS A 68 43.19 -8.81 17.96
CA LYS A 68 44.43 -9.40 18.49
C LYS A 68 45.64 -8.84 17.74
N SER A 69 46.80 -8.83 18.36
CA SER A 69 48.03 -8.45 17.66
C SER A 69 48.29 -9.37 16.47
N GLY A 70 48.50 -8.77 15.28
CA GLY A 70 48.66 -9.53 14.04
C GLY A 70 48.67 -8.64 12.80
N ASN A 71 48.90 -9.24 11.65
CA ASN A 71 48.78 -8.56 10.36
C ASN A 71 47.37 -8.81 9.78
N TYR A 72 46.70 -7.73 9.39
CA TYR A 72 45.36 -7.79 8.86
C TYR A 72 45.23 -7.03 7.54
N THR A 73 44.35 -7.52 6.68
CA THR A 73 43.87 -6.74 5.53
C THR A 73 42.53 -6.11 5.91
N VAL A 74 42.50 -4.80 5.89
CA VAL A 74 41.30 -4.02 6.17
C VAL A 74 40.70 -3.51 4.86
N VAL A 75 39.41 -3.69 4.66
CA VAL A 75 38.67 -3.32 3.46
C VAL A 75 37.66 -2.26 3.83
N ALA A 76 37.75 -1.11 3.17
CA ALA A 76 36.72 -0.11 3.23
C ALA A 76 35.90 -0.14 1.95
N SER A 77 34.59 -0.19 2.07
CA SER A 77 33.65 -0.19 0.97
C SER A 77 32.48 0.77 1.28
N PHE A 78 31.98 1.39 0.25
CA PHE A 78 30.81 2.25 0.35
C PHE A 78 30.04 2.20 -0.96
N ILE A 79 28.72 2.30 -0.92
CA ILE A 79 27.88 2.25 -2.10
C ILE A 79 28.25 3.40 -3.03
N GLY A 80 28.50 3.13 -4.31
CA GLY A 80 28.95 4.11 -5.28
C GLY A 80 30.45 4.40 -5.27
N TYR A 81 31.25 3.61 -4.56
CA TYR A 81 32.71 3.78 -4.46
C TYR A 81 33.46 2.49 -4.71
N GLU A 82 34.68 2.59 -5.25
CA GLU A 82 35.58 1.46 -5.37
C GLU A 82 36.08 1.03 -3.98
N SER A 83 35.91 -0.25 -3.65
CA SER A 83 36.41 -0.78 -2.40
C SER A 83 37.94 -0.70 -2.35
N LYS A 84 38.49 -0.29 -1.21
CA LYS A 84 39.94 -0.14 -1.03
C LYS A 84 40.45 -1.04 0.08
N LYS A 85 41.50 -1.80 -0.21
CA LYS A 85 42.17 -2.68 0.74
C LYS A 85 43.43 -2.03 1.24
N ARG A 86 43.73 -2.17 2.54
CA ARG A 86 45.01 -1.80 3.15
C ARG A 86 45.44 -2.85 4.15
N ASN A 87 46.73 -3.19 4.09
CA ASN A 87 47.36 -4.06 5.08
C ASN A 87 47.78 -3.21 6.29
N VAL A 88 47.52 -3.73 7.47
CA VAL A 88 47.87 -3.10 8.74
C VAL A 88 48.39 -4.10 9.73
N THR A 89 49.37 -3.68 10.51
CA THR A 89 49.91 -4.49 11.63
C THR A 89 49.35 -3.91 12.92
N VAL A 90 48.51 -4.65 13.63
CA VAL A 90 47.97 -4.31 14.95
C VAL A 90 48.97 -4.84 15.99
N GLY A 91 49.58 -3.91 16.70
CA GLY A 91 50.54 -4.20 17.75
C GLY A 91 50.00 -3.95 19.16
N SER A 92 50.78 -3.35 20.06
CA SER A 92 50.35 -2.93 21.42
C SER A 92 49.64 -1.59 21.45
N ASP A 93 49.72 -0.81 20.38
CA ASP A 93 49.22 0.57 20.30
C ASP A 93 47.97 0.65 19.40
N ASN A 94 47.10 1.65 19.63
CA ASN A 94 45.99 1.94 18.75
C ASN A 94 46.47 2.35 17.36
N VAL A 95 45.84 1.81 16.33
CA VAL A 95 46.20 2.07 14.93
C VAL A 95 45.18 2.98 14.29
N ASN A 96 45.64 4.03 13.62
CA ASN A 96 44.81 4.90 12.81
C ASN A 96 45.00 4.61 11.32
N LEU A 97 43.93 4.25 10.61
CA LEU A 97 43.94 3.82 9.23
C LEU A 97 42.85 4.54 8.42
N ASN A 98 43.28 5.57 7.66
CA ASN A 98 42.33 6.34 6.86
C ASN A 98 42.19 5.79 5.45
N PHE A 99 40.99 5.84 4.92
CA PHE A 99 40.66 5.47 3.55
C PHE A 99 40.17 6.70 2.77
N SER A 100 40.63 6.83 1.53
CA SER A 100 40.05 7.74 0.54
C SER A 100 39.53 6.86 -0.59
N LEU A 101 38.20 6.73 -0.73
CA LEU A 101 37.57 5.94 -1.75
C LEU A 101 37.34 6.79 -2.98
N ASN A 102 37.70 6.27 -4.16
CA ASN A 102 37.30 6.89 -5.41
C ASN A 102 35.82 6.59 -5.63
N SER A 103 35.06 7.60 -6.06
CA SER A 103 33.74 7.32 -6.62
C SER A 103 33.91 6.35 -7.77
N SER A 104 33.22 5.25 -7.75
CA SER A 104 33.20 4.32 -8.85
C SER A 104 32.48 5.00 -10.01
N SER A 105 33.14 5.08 -11.16
CA SER A 105 32.45 5.43 -12.41
C SER A 105 31.52 4.32 -12.90
N VAL A 106 31.61 3.15 -12.32
CA VAL A 106 30.54 2.18 -12.31
C VAL A 106 29.61 2.60 -11.17
N ASP A 107 28.56 3.27 -11.53
CA ASP A 107 27.42 3.45 -10.65
C ASP A 107 27.07 2.08 -10.05
N VAL A 108 27.44 1.85 -8.80
CA VAL A 108 26.73 0.94 -7.93
C VAL A 108 25.45 1.68 -7.50
N ALA A 109 24.83 2.35 -8.48
CA ALA A 109 23.46 2.76 -8.39
C ALA A 109 22.71 1.47 -8.08
N SER A 110 22.01 1.50 -7.01
CA SER A 110 21.14 0.50 -6.45
C SER A 110 20.73 -0.56 -7.48
N VAL A 111 21.37 -1.70 -7.36
CA VAL A 111 21.16 -2.82 -8.27
C VAL A 111 19.79 -3.39 -7.98
N SER A 112 18.83 -3.18 -8.88
CA SER A 112 17.50 -3.71 -8.76
C SER A 112 17.44 -5.19 -9.09
N VAL A 113 16.76 -5.98 -8.26
CA VAL A 113 16.49 -7.40 -8.49
C VAL A 113 15.28 -7.57 -9.41
N VAL A 114 14.37 -6.60 -9.41
CA VAL A 114 13.14 -6.63 -10.21
C VAL A 114 13.43 -6.28 -11.68
N GLY A 115 12.73 -6.93 -12.59
CA GLY A 115 12.88 -6.69 -14.04
C GLY A 115 14.04 -7.44 -14.70
N SER A 116 14.86 -8.17 -13.93
CA SER A 116 15.92 -9.06 -14.45
C SER A 116 16.10 -10.24 -13.51
N ARG A 117 15.78 -11.45 -13.98
CA ARG A 117 15.97 -12.68 -13.19
C ARG A 117 17.43 -13.14 -13.08
N PHE A 118 18.36 -12.52 -13.85
CA PHE A 118 19.70 -13.12 -14.01
C PHE A 118 20.83 -12.28 -13.48
N LYS A 119 20.74 -10.97 -13.65
CA LYS A 119 21.76 -10.04 -13.17
C LYS A 119 21.04 -8.81 -12.64
N PRO A 120 21.33 -8.45 -11.42
CA PRO A 120 20.92 -7.15 -10.92
C PRO A 120 21.41 -6.07 -11.88
N ARG A 121 20.57 -5.08 -12.22
CA ARG A 121 20.85 -4.04 -13.20
C ARG A 121 20.61 -2.66 -12.61
N THR A 122 21.42 -1.70 -13.01
CA THR A 122 21.22 -0.29 -12.67
C THR A 122 20.12 0.32 -13.54
N GLN A 123 19.63 1.50 -13.21
CA GLN A 123 18.61 2.21 -13.98
C GLN A 123 19.01 2.39 -15.46
N ILE A 124 20.29 2.70 -15.74
CA ILE A 124 20.83 2.81 -17.12
C ILE A 124 20.97 1.45 -17.80
N THR A 125 21.30 0.42 -17.06
CA THR A 125 21.50 -0.93 -17.63
C THR A 125 20.24 -1.76 -17.67
N SER A 126 19.12 -1.29 -17.11
CA SER A 126 17.82 -1.96 -17.15
C SER A 126 17.13 -1.76 -18.51
N ALA A 127 16.54 -2.82 -19.07
CA ALA A 127 15.74 -2.76 -20.28
C ALA A 127 14.32 -2.28 -20.03
N VAL A 128 13.93 -2.07 -18.76
CA VAL A 128 12.61 -1.64 -18.32
C VAL A 128 12.76 -0.59 -17.22
N PRO A 129 11.78 0.32 -17.02
CA PRO A 129 11.84 1.35 -16.00
C PRO A 129 11.72 0.73 -14.58
N VAL A 130 12.72 0.94 -13.75
CA VAL A 130 12.73 0.52 -12.34
C VAL A 130 13.19 1.69 -11.47
N ASP A 131 12.38 2.05 -10.48
CA ASP A 131 12.78 2.95 -9.41
C ASP A 131 13.29 2.13 -8.23
N ASN A 132 14.32 2.62 -7.59
CA ASN A 132 14.89 2.01 -6.40
C ASN A 132 14.96 3.07 -5.31
N LEU A 133 14.15 2.91 -4.28
CA LEU A 133 14.00 3.85 -3.18
C LEU A 133 14.60 3.24 -1.92
N SER A 134 15.68 3.79 -1.44
CA SER A 134 16.25 3.41 -0.15
C SER A 134 15.30 3.74 1.00
N VAL A 135 15.38 3.02 2.11
CA VAL A 135 14.59 3.34 3.31
C VAL A 135 14.87 4.75 3.83
N ARG A 136 16.07 5.27 3.62
CA ARG A 136 16.44 6.64 3.96
C ARG A 136 15.63 7.66 3.14
N GLU A 137 15.54 7.45 1.83
CA GLU A 137 14.73 8.29 0.94
C GLU A 137 13.25 8.24 1.29
N LEU A 138 12.72 7.04 1.58
CA LEU A 138 11.35 6.87 2.02
C LEU A 138 11.08 7.61 3.34
N LYS A 139 11.91 7.42 4.35
CA LYS A 139 11.78 8.11 5.65
C LYS A 139 11.99 9.63 5.56
N SER A 140 12.66 10.13 4.52
CA SER A 140 12.82 11.58 4.31
C SER A 140 11.50 12.29 4.02
N THR A 141 10.42 11.57 3.69
CA THR A 141 9.09 12.15 3.52
C THR A 141 8.43 12.53 4.84
N GLY A 142 8.87 11.98 5.97
CA GLY A 142 8.24 12.19 7.28
C GLY A 142 6.96 11.40 7.51
N HIS A 143 6.51 10.60 6.56
CA HIS A 143 5.33 9.73 6.70
C HIS A 143 5.67 8.43 7.44
N LEU A 144 4.64 7.75 7.98
CA LEU A 144 4.83 6.62 8.88
C LEU A 144 4.73 5.25 8.21
N SER A 145 3.89 5.12 7.20
CA SER A 145 3.60 3.86 6.52
C SER A 145 4.22 3.82 5.12
N VAL A 146 4.47 2.62 4.61
CA VAL A 146 5.12 2.40 3.29
C VAL A 146 4.31 3.03 2.17
N GLU A 147 3.00 2.83 2.16
CA GLU A 147 2.10 3.36 1.13
C GLU A 147 2.09 4.89 1.11
N SER A 148 2.07 5.53 2.29
CA SER A 148 2.15 6.99 2.38
C SER A 148 3.52 7.50 1.91
N MET A 149 4.62 6.87 2.37
CA MET A 149 5.97 7.21 1.92
C MET A 149 6.10 7.12 0.39
N MET A 150 5.54 6.07 -0.21
CA MET A 150 5.57 5.88 -1.67
C MET A 150 4.70 6.91 -2.39
N THR A 151 3.55 7.28 -1.84
CA THR A 151 2.67 8.31 -2.42
C THR A 151 3.37 9.65 -2.56
N TYR A 152 4.22 10.03 -1.61
CA TYR A 152 4.98 11.28 -1.61
C TYR A 152 6.41 11.15 -2.20
N LYS A 153 6.77 9.99 -2.76
CA LYS A 153 8.06 9.77 -3.43
C LYS A 153 7.94 9.32 -4.89
N LEU A 154 6.89 8.59 -5.23
CA LEU A 154 6.67 8.06 -6.57
C LEU A 154 5.52 8.79 -7.26
N PRO A 155 5.77 9.53 -8.34
CA PRO A 155 4.72 10.29 -9.02
C PRO A 155 3.63 9.39 -9.63
N SER A 156 3.97 8.16 -10.03
CA SER A 156 3.03 7.20 -10.62
C SER A 156 2.28 6.32 -9.60
N TYR A 157 2.53 6.50 -8.30
CA TYR A 157 1.91 5.71 -7.23
C TYR A 157 1.01 6.58 -6.37
N ASN A 158 -0.20 6.14 -6.10
CA ASN A 158 -1.16 6.78 -5.20
C ASN A 158 -1.72 5.76 -4.22
N SER A 159 -1.88 6.17 -2.98
CA SER A 159 -2.65 5.48 -1.96
C SER A 159 -3.25 6.55 -1.06
N GLN A 160 -4.55 6.51 -0.91
CA GLN A 160 -5.27 7.45 -0.06
C GLN A 160 -5.88 6.70 1.12
N GLN A 161 -5.74 7.26 2.30
CA GLN A 161 -6.39 6.74 3.49
C GLN A 161 -7.91 6.82 3.34
N GLN A 162 -8.56 5.70 3.59
CA GLN A 162 -10.02 5.60 3.54
C GLN A 162 -10.61 6.10 4.86
N THR A 163 -11.78 6.74 4.78
CA THR A 163 -12.37 7.46 5.90
C THR A 163 -13.79 7.03 6.21
N ILE A 164 -14.32 6.05 5.50
CA ILE A 164 -15.67 5.55 5.74
C ILE A 164 -15.67 4.44 6.80
N SER A 165 -16.75 4.40 7.60
CA SER A 165 -16.91 3.40 8.65
C SER A 165 -17.25 2.03 8.10
N ASP A 166 -16.27 1.26 7.79
CA ASP A 166 -16.34 -0.18 7.57
C ASP A 166 -14.92 -0.74 7.45
N ALA A 167 -14.80 -1.99 7.00
CA ALA A 167 -13.52 -2.63 6.82
C ALA A 167 -12.56 -1.88 5.88
N THR A 168 -13.07 -1.08 4.92
CA THR A 168 -12.22 -0.32 3.98
C THR A 168 -11.42 0.79 4.66
N ALA A 169 -11.90 1.36 5.77
CA ALA A 169 -11.15 2.36 6.54
C ALA A 169 -9.81 1.84 7.08
N HIS A 170 -9.64 0.54 7.14
CA HIS A 170 -8.47 -0.12 7.72
C HIS A 170 -7.44 -0.57 6.68
N PHE A 171 -7.75 -0.44 5.39
CA PHE A 171 -6.91 -0.84 4.26
C PHE A 171 -6.85 0.27 3.22
N ASP A 172 -5.65 0.72 2.88
CA ASP A 172 -5.49 1.74 1.86
C ASP A 172 -5.17 1.10 0.51
N PRO A 173 -5.93 1.40 -0.56
CA PRO A 173 -5.70 0.81 -1.86
C PRO A 173 -4.41 1.35 -2.49
N ALA A 174 -3.47 0.47 -2.80
CA ALA A 174 -2.26 0.81 -3.54
C ALA A 174 -2.57 0.92 -5.03
N ASP A 175 -2.35 2.08 -5.63
CA ASP A 175 -2.65 2.32 -7.04
C ASP A 175 -1.39 2.76 -7.80
N LEU A 176 -0.96 1.96 -8.76
CA LEU A 176 0.15 2.26 -9.64
C LEU A 176 -0.37 2.62 -11.05
N ARG A 177 -0.02 3.82 -11.54
CA ARG A 177 -0.44 4.34 -12.85
C ARG A 177 -1.95 4.42 -13.07
N GLY A 178 -2.76 4.53 -12.01
CA GLY A 178 -4.21 4.59 -12.11
C GLY A 178 -4.89 3.26 -12.51
N LEU A 179 -4.19 2.13 -12.44
CA LEU A 179 -4.72 0.83 -12.85
C LEU A 179 -5.43 0.06 -11.75
N GLY A 180 -5.32 0.52 -10.51
CA GLY A 180 -5.95 -0.08 -9.33
C GLY A 180 -5.09 -1.15 -8.63
N PRO A 181 -5.41 -1.45 -7.37
CA PRO A 181 -4.59 -2.31 -6.51
C PRO A 181 -4.52 -3.77 -6.98
N SER A 182 -5.54 -4.29 -7.62
CA SER A 182 -5.57 -5.68 -8.10
C SER A 182 -4.61 -5.97 -9.25
N ARG A 183 -4.06 -4.93 -9.90
CA ARG A 183 -3.17 -5.05 -11.07
C ARG A 183 -1.73 -4.69 -10.75
N THR A 184 -1.41 -4.57 -9.46
CA THR A 184 -0.07 -4.29 -8.95
C THR A 184 0.41 -5.47 -8.11
N LEU A 185 1.45 -6.15 -8.57
CA LEU A 185 2.03 -7.26 -7.82
C LEU A 185 2.97 -6.74 -6.74
N VAL A 186 2.81 -7.22 -5.51
CA VAL A 186 3.72 -6.92 -4.39
C VAL A 186 4.53 -8.16 -4.02
N LEU A 187 5.85 -7.97 -3.90
CA LEU A 187 6.81 -8.99 -3.53
C LEU A 187 7.55 -8.59 -2.24
N VAL A 188 7.98 -9.57 -1.48
CA VAL A 188 8.96 -9.41 -0.38
C VAL A 188 10.16 -10.28 -0.71
N ASN A 189 11.35 -9.67 -0.80
CA ASN A 189 12.58 -10.35 -1.25
C ASN A 189 12.38 -11.17 -2.54
N GLY A 190 11.57 -10.65 -3.48
CA GLY A 190 11.28 -11.30 -4.77
C GLY A 190 10.25 -12.42 -4.72
N LYS A 191 9.62 -12.71 -3.57
CA LYS A 191 8.57 -13.72 -3.42
C LYS A 191 7.21 -13.04 -3.20
N ARG A 192 6.15 -13.60 -3.82
CA ARG A 192 4.78 -13.04 -3.80
C ARG A 192 4.25 -12.89 -2.38
N LYS A 193 3.78 -11.70 -2.02
CA LYS A 193 3.01 -11.45 -0.80
C LYS A 193 1.53 -11.80 -1.03
N ASN A 194 0.87 -12.31 0.01
CA ASN A 194 -0.57 -12.59 -0.02
C ASN A 194 -1.40 -11.31 -0.23
N ALA A 195 -2.54 -11.46 -0.89
CA ALA A 195 -3.56 -10.43 -0.91
C ALA A 195 -4.20 -10.26 0.48
N SER A 196 -4.89 -9.14 0.69
CA SER A 196 -5.76 -8.97 1.86
C SER A 196 -7.00 -9.87 1.75
N ALA A 197 -7.67 -10.13 2.86
CA ALA A 197 -8.95 -10.82 2.89
C ALA A 197 -10.11 -9.92 2.40
N LEU A 198 -9.87 -8.62 2.30
CA LEU A 198 -10.87 -7.63 1.96
C LEU A 198 -11.00 -7.42 0.45
N VAL A 199 -12.24 -7.24 -0.01
CA VAL A 199 -12.57 -6.57 -1.26
C VAL A 199 -13.24 -5.23 -0.95
N TYR A 200 -12.84 -4.17 -1.65
CA TYR A 200 -13.44 -2.84 -1.48
C TYR A 200 -14.82 -2.82 -2.13
N ILE A 201 -15.87 -2.75 -1.33
CA ILE A 201 -17.26 -2.77 -1.82
C ILE A 201 -17.99 -1.45 -1.65
N ASN A 202 -17.49 -0.59 -0.76
CA ASN A 202 -18.04 0.74 -0.56
C ASN A 202 -17.65 1.72 -1.67
N ASP A 203 -18.33 2.86 -1.70
CA ASP A 203 -18.13 3.90 -2.68
C ASP A 203 -16.84 4.71 -2.47
N THR A 204 -15.77 4.00 -2.12
CA THR A 204 -14.43 4.55 -1.88
C THR A 204 -13.48 4.29 -3.06
N PRO A 205 -12.34 4.97 -3.16
CA PRO A 205 -11.28 4.59 -4.08
C PRO A 205 -10.90 3.12 -3.96
N GLY A 206 -10.69 2.47 -5.10
CA GLY A 206 -10.41 1.03 -5.13
C GLY A 206 -11.64 0.12 -5.15
N LYS A 207 -12.86 0.67 -5.19
CA LYS A 207 -14.11 -0.10 -5.25
C LYS A 207 -14.06 -1.22 -6.30
N GLY A 208 -14.43 -2.44 -5.89
CA GLY A 208 -14.41 -3.65 -6.70
C GLY A 208 -13.04 -4.35 -6.77
N GLU A 209 -12.02 -3.77 -6.19
CA GLU A 209 -10.65 -4.28 -6.27
C GLU A 209 -10.26 -5.10 -5.02
N VAL A 210 -9.24 -5.94 -5.19
CA VAL A 210 -8.57 -6.68 -4.10
C VAL A 210 -7.09 -6.39 -4.21
N GLY A 211 -6.47 -5.90 -3.16
CA GLY A 211 -5.06 -5.55 -3.12
C GLY A 211 -4.30 -6.27 -2.02
N VAL A 212 -3.01 -5.99 -1.93
CA VAL A 212 -2.19 -6.38 -0.79
C VAL A 212 -2.38 -5.37 0.34
N ASP A 213 -2.46 -5.84 1.57
CA ASP A 213 -2.44 -4.97 2.74
C ASP A 213 -1.04 -4.38 2.93
N MET A 214 -0.83 -3.17 2.41
CA MET A 214 0.46 -2.48 2.51
C MET A 214 0.80 -2.06 3.94
N LYS A 215 -0.21 -1.87 4.81
CA LYS A 215 0.00 -1.56 6.23
C LYS A 215 0.56 -2.73 7.03
N SER A 216 0.51 -3.95 6.47
CA SER A 216 1.13 -5.13 7.07
C SER A 216 2.62 -5.31 6.73
N ILE A 217 3.26 -4.30 6.12
CA ILE A 217 4.68 -4.33 5.77
C ILE A 217 5.46 -3.50 6.80
N PRO A 218 6.24 -4.12 7.71
CA PRO A 218 6.96 -3.41 8.76
C PRO A 218 8.05 -2.49 8.19
N VAL A 219 7.90 -1.18 8.32
CA VAL A 219 8.89 -0.18 7.82
C VAL A 219 10.28 -0.40 8.43
N ALA A 220 10.35 -0.86 9.69
CA ALA A 220 11.61 -1.12 10.38
C ALA A 220 12.45 -2.24 9.74
N ALA A 221 11.81 -3.15 9.00
CA ALA A 221 12.46 -4.28 8.33
C ALA A 221 13.00 -3.93 6.94
N ILE A 222 12.57 -2.80 6.36
CA ILE A 222 12.84 -2.46 4.97
C ILE A 222 14.26 -1.92 4.82
N GLU A 223 14.98 -2.42 3.80
CA GLU A 223 16.23 -1.83 3.29
C GLU A 223 15.93 -0.86 2.15
N ARG A 224 15.12 -1.31 1.18
CA ARG A 224 14.69 -0.50 0.03
C ARG A 224 13.41 -1.03 -0.58
N VAL A 225 12.77 -0.21 -1.40
CA VAL A 225 11.63 -0.59 -2.24
C VAL A 225 12.01 -0.42 -3.70
N GLU A 226 11.83 -1.48 -4.47
CA GLU A 226 12.04 -1.49 -5.91
C GLU A 226 10.69 -1.47 -6.62
N VAL A 227 10.48 -0.52 -7.54
CA VAL A 227 9.22 -0.41 -8.28
C VAL A 227 9.48 -0.56 -9.77
N LEU A 228 9.06 -1.68 -10.32
CA LEU A 228 9.06 -1.93 -11.75
C LEU A 228 7.79 -1.34 -12.36
N ARG A 229 7.95 -0.32 -13.19
CA ARG A 229 6.85 0.37 -13.88
C ARG A 229 6.68 -0.16 -15.31
N ASP A 230 6.44 -1.48 -15.44
CA ASP A 230 6.23 -2.13 -16.74
C ASP A 230 5.46 -3.44 -16.54
N GLY A 231 4.71 -3.87 -17.55
CA GLY A 231 4.04 -5.17 -17.52
C GLY A 231 5.05 -6.31 -17.34
N ALA A 232 4.80 -7.18 -16.36
CA ALA A 232 5.74 -8.20 -15.95
C ALA A 232 5.11 -9.59 -15.72
N SER A 233 3.91 -9.83 -16.22
CA SER A 233 3.20 -11.11 -16.02
C SER A 233 3.95 -12.30 -16.63
N ALA A 234 4.67 -12.13 -17.74
CA ALA A 234 5.52 -13.17 -18.31
C ALA A 234 6.67 -13.59 -17.38
N GLN A 235 7.08 -12.72 -16.45
CA GLN A 235 8.16 -12.99 -15.50
C GLN A 235 7.64 -13.41 -14.13
N TYR A 236 6.55 -12.78 -13.64
CA TYR A 236 6.07 -12.93 -12.25
C TYR A 236 4.67 -13.55 -12.13
N GLY A 237 3.99 -13.80 -13.25
CA GLY A 237 2.63 -14.36 -13.29
C GLY A 237 1.54 -13.32 -13.18
N SER A 238 0.36 -13.77 -12.80
CA SER A 238 -0.86 -12.96 -12.62
C SER A 238 -0.61 -11.70 -11.79
N ASP A 239 -1.40 -10.65 -12.04
CA ASP A 239 -1.48 -9.38 -11.30
C ASP A 239 -0.38 -8.35 -11.61
N ALA A 240 0.70 -8.72 -12.31
CA ALA A 240 1.78 -7.82 -12.69
C ALA A 240 1.47 -7.04 -13.99
N ILE A 241 0.30 -6.42 -14.08
CA ILE A 241 -0.15 -5.63 -15.24
C ILE A 241 0.38 -4.20 -15.15
N ALA A 242 0.12 -3.50 -14.04
CA ALA A 242 0.59 -2.12 -13.82
C ALA A 242 2.09 -2.08 -13.55
N GLY A 243 2.58 -3.09 -12.85
CA GLY A 243 3.96 -3.22 -12.45
C GLY A 243 4.15 -4.14 -11.26
N VAL A 244 5.35 -4.05 -10.66
CA VAL A 244 5.74 -4.85 -9.51
C VAL A 244 6.38 -3.95 -8.46
N ILE A 245 5.94 -4.09 -7.20
CA ILE A 245 6.56 -3.47 -6.03
C ILE A 245 7.29 -4.57 -5.27
N ASN A 246 8.60 -4.49 -5.13
CA ASN A 246 9.40 -5.44 -4.38
C ASN A 246 9.98 -4.80 -3.12
N ILE A 247 9.57 -5.28 -1.98
CA ILE A 247 10.08 -4.88 -0.68
C ILE A 247 11.32 -5.72 -0.39
N VAL A 248 12.47 -5.09 -0.31
CA VAL A 248 13.73 -5.73 0.03
C VAL A 248 14.02 -5.52 1.51
N LEU A 249 14.19 -6.61 2.23
CA LEU A 249 14.42 -6.59 3.67
C LEU A 249 15.91 -6.41 3.99
N LYS A 250 16.20 -5.78 5.14
CA LYS A 250 17.54 -5.59 5.66
C LYS A 250 18.28 -6.92 5.83
N ASP A 251 19.55 -6.94 5.43
CA ASP A 251 20.48 -8.06 5.66
C ASP A 251 21.82 -7.61 6.30
N ASP A 252 21.91 -6.33 6.69
CA ASP A 252 23.04 -5.77 7.45
C ASP A 252 23.16 -6.44 8.83
N VAL A 253 24.38 -6.43 9.39
CA VAL A 253 24.67 -7.00 10.71
C VAL A 253 25.42 -6.01 11.60
N ASP A 254 25.47 -6.33 12.90
CA ASP A 254 26.18 -5.56 13.92
C ASP A 254 25.59 -4.13 14.08
N TYR A 255 24.29 -4.02 14.03
CA TYR A 255 23.56 -2.80 14.36
C TYR A 255 22.34 -3.11 15.23
N THR A 256 21.94 -2.14 16.03
CA THR A 256 20.62 -2.09 16.68
C THR A 256 20.13 -0.65 16.66
N THR A 257 18.91 -0.45 16.20
CA THR A 257 18.28 0.88 16.16
C THR A 257 16.91 0.80 16.83
N VAL A 258 16.64 1.78 17.69
CA VAL A 258 15.34 1.97 18.35
C VAL A 258 14.85 3.37 18.06
N ASN A 259 13.61 3.50 17.61
CA ASN A 259 12.96 4.76 17.33
C ASN A 259 11.73 4.91 18.22
N PHE A 260 11.56 6.07 18.84
CA PHE A 260 10.34 6.49 19.51
C PHE A 260 9.75 7.67 18.78
N ARG A 261 8.45 7.64 18.58
CA ARG A 261 7.74 8.70 17.85
C ARG A 261 6.45 9.09 18.55
N SER A 262 6.08 10.36 18.41
CA SER A 262 4.79 10.88 18.84
C SER A 262 4.41 12.06 17.99
N GLY A 263 3.13 12.19 17.68
CA GLY A 263 2.61 13.23 16.81
C GLY A 263 1.14 13.55 17.08
N ILE A 264 0.68 14.64 16.46
CA ILE A 264 -0.69 15.12 16.58
C ILE A 264 -1.01 16.01 15.36
N THR A 265 -2.29 16.09 14.98
CA THR A 265 -2.72 17.05 13.94
C THR A 265 -2.79 18.48 14.47
N SER A 266 -2.81 19.46 13.58
CA SER A 266 -3.01 20.88 13.95
C SER A 266 -4.39 21.16 14.54
N GLU A 267 -5.35 20.28 14.28
CA GLU A 267 -6.72 20.39 14.85
C GLU A 267 -6.79 19.88 16.30
N GLY A 268 -5.72 19.23 16.79
CA GLY A 268 -5.64 18.74 18.17
C GLY A 268 -6.20 17.34 18.38
N ASP A 269 -6.48 16.63 17.30
CA ASP A 269 -6.93 15.23 17.25
C ASP A 269 -5.89 14.33 16.56
N GLY A 270 -6.21 13.04 16.40
CA GLY A 270 -5.31 12.10 15.72
C GLY A 270 -3.98 11.93 16.43
N PHE A 271 -3.95 12.03 17.77
CA PHE A 271 -2.73 11.78 18.52
C PHE A 271 -2.20 10.40 18.19
N ASN A 272 -0.91 10.33 17.92
CA ASN A 272 -0.26 9.07 17.60
C ASN A 272 1.04 8.91 18.36
N GLN A 273 1.36 7.68 18.69
CA GLN A 273 2.60 7.31 19.36
C GLN A 273 3.05 5.93 18.89
N GLY A 274 4.34 5.68 18.99
CA GLY A 274 4.86 4.37 18.65
C GLY A 274 6.33 4.22 18.89
N PHE A 275 6.77 2.98 18.78
CA PHE A 275 8.19 2.68 18.70
C PHE A 275 8.44 1.60 17.66
N ASP A 276 9.63 1.60 17.12
CA ASP A 276 10.15 0.48 16.35
C ASP A 276 11.59 0.19 16.74
N ALA A 277 11.95 -1.07 16.66
CA ALA A 277 13.28 -1.55 16.89
C ALA A 277 13.70 -2.51 15.79
N SER A 278 14.95 -2.42 15.35
CA SER A 278 15.55 -3.36 14.41
C SER A 278 16.98 -3.68 14.81
N THR A 279 17.38 -4.93 14.62
CA THR A 279 18.73 -5.39 14.96
C THR A 279 19.22 -6.42 13.94
N GLY A 280 20.48 -6.32 13.57
CA GLY A 280 21.17 -7.27 12.69
C GLY A 280 22.24 -8.03 13.46
N ILE A 281 22.12 -9.33 13.48
CA ILE A 281 22.97 -10.25 14.24
C ILE A 281 23.75 -11.15 13.30
N ARG A 282 25.06 -11.30 13.52
CA ARG A 282 25.87 -12.31 12.82
C ARG A 282 25.55 -13.72 13.33
N VAL A 283 25.28 -14.63 12.43
CA VAL A 283 25.07 -16.06 12.76
C VAL A 283 26.31 -16.85 12.35
N GLY A 284 27.18 -17.11 13.31
CA GLY A 284 28.48 -17.67 13.04
C GLY A 284 29.35 -16.78 12.13
N SER A 285 30.15 -17.42 11.23
CA SER A 285 30.93 -16.69 10.22
C SER A 285 30.21 -16.52 8.88
N ASN A 286 29.09 -17.18 8.68
CA ASN A 286 28.51 -17.42 7.36
C ASN A 286 27.06 -16.95 7.23
N GLY A 287 26.47 -16.40 8.28
CA GLY A 287 25.06 -16.03 8.25
C GLY A 287 24.73 -14.70 8.91
N PHE A 288 23.52 -14.26 8.68
CA PHE A 288 22.90 -13.09 9.31
C PHE A 288 21.49 -13.42 9.78
N LEU A 289 21.02 -12.69 10.77
CA LEU A 289 19.64 -12.65 11.23
C LEU A 289 19.29 -11.20 11.55
N ASN A 290 18.36 -10.65 10.80
CA ASN A 290 17.72 -9.38 11.12
C ASN A 290 16.38 -9.64 11.78
N LEU A 291 16.12 -8.90 12.85
CA LEU A 291 14.86 -8.91 13.59
C LEU A 291 14.33 -7.49 13.65
N SER A 292 13.04 -7.31 13.49
CA SER A 292 12.38 -6.04 13.77
C SER A 292 11.06 -6.24 14.50
N ALA A 293 10.71 -5.25 15.30
CA ALA A 293 9.42 -5.16 15.99
C ALA A 293 8.97 -3.71 15.99
N SER A 294 7.67 -3.47 15.82
CA SER A 294 7.08 -2.15 15.95
C SER A 294 5.74 -2.20 16.67
N PHE A 295 5.43 -1.09 17.30
CA PHE A 295 4.14 -0.78 17.90
C PHE A 295 3.74 0.61 17.45
N HIS A 296 2.52 0.76 17.01
CA HIS A 296 1.95 2.03 16.62
C HIS A 296 0.52 2.12 17.12
N ASP A 297 0.19 3.24 17.76
CA ASP A 297 -1.12 3.56 18.30
C ASP A 297 -1.51 4.93 17.79
N GLN A 298 -2.71 5.06 17.25
CA GLN A 298 -3.23 6.26 16.62
C GLN A 298 -4.69 6.46 17.03
N GLU A 299 -5.00 7.63 17.53
CA GLU A 299 -6.36 8.07 17.79
C GLU A 299 -7.03 8.54 16.50
N GLU A 300 -8.33 8.58 16.48
CA GLU A 300 -9.13 9.04 15.35
C GLU A 300 -8.96 10.53 15.07
N THR A 301 -9.33 10.92 13.87
CA THR A 301 -9.54 12.32 13.50
C THR A 301 -10.99 12.53 13.10
N ASN A 302 -11.51 13.74 13.30
CA ASN A 302 -12.83 14.11 12.79
C ASN A 302 -12.76 15.32 11.85
N ARG A 303 -13.25 15.15 10.65
CA ARG A 303 -13.36 16.16 9.58
C ARG A 303 -14.76 16.13 8.96
N ALA A 304 -15.78 15.81 9.76
CA ALA A 304 -17.17 15.82 9.34
C ALA A 304 -17.59 17.23 8.87
N GLY A 305 -18.57 17.27 8.02
CA GLY A 305 -19.26 18.49 7.64
C GLY A 305 -20.32 18.86 8.67
N GLU A 306 -20.72 20.11 8.65
CA GLU A 306 -21.86 20.64 9.43
C GLU A 306 -22.98 20.97 8.44
N PRO A 307 -23.97 20.08 8.27
CA PRO A 307 -25.09 20.33 7.37
C PRO A 307 -25.82 21.62 7.76
N GLY A 308 -26.04 22.51 6.78
CA GLY A 308 -26.84 23.69 7.02
C GLY A 308 -28.30 23.35 7.29
N SER A 309 -29.03 24.30 7.90
CA SER A 309 -30.48 24.16 8.19
C SER A 309 -31.29 23.76 6.96
N ASP A 310 -30.86 24.19 5.79
CA ASP A 310 -31.51 23.89 4.52
C ASP A 310 -31.38 22.42 4.11
N LEU A 311 -30.21 21.80 4.37
CA LEU A 311 -29.98 20.38 4.12
C LEU A 311 -30.66 19.49 5.16
N LEU A 312 -30.71 19.95 6.41
CA LEU A 312 -31.45 19.27 7.47
C LEU A 312 -32.94 19.17 7.14
N PHE A 313 -33.49 20.13 6.43
CA PHE A 313 -34.90 20.10 5.99
C PHE A 313 -35.18 18.93 5.03
N ILE A 314 -34.25 18.60 4.12
CA ILE A 314 -34.39 17.45 3.23
C ILE A 314 -34.32 16.13 4.00
N ASP A 315 -33.43 16.07 4.96
CA ASP A 315 -33.21 14.88 5.80
C ASP A 315 -34.36 14.70 6.83
N LEU A 316 -34.94 15.78 7.26
CA LEU A 316 -35.88 15.83 8.37
C LEU A 316 -37.31 16.25 7.97
N SER A 317 -37.66 16.19 6.68
CA SER A 317 -39.00 16.62 6.23
C SER A 317 -40.11 15.85 6.96
N GLY A 318 -40.84 16.56 7.83
CA GLY A 318 -41.90 15.99 8.63
C GLY A 318 -41.51 15.45 10.00
N LEU A 319 -40.25 15.58 10.41
CA LEU A 319 -39.73 15.21 11.72
C LEU A 319 -39.47 16.45 12.56
N THR A 320 -39.71 16.36 13.86
CA THR A 320 -39.38 17.40 14.85
C THR A 320 -38.18 16.92 15.66
N ASP A 321 -37.18 17.77 15.83
CA ASP A 321 -36.09 17.53 16.76
C ASP A 321 -36.48 17.95 18.19
N ASP A 322 -37.29 17.12 18.83
CA ASP A 322 -37.78 17.39 20.19
C ASP A 322 -36.68 17.12 21.25
N THR A 323 -35.55 16.52 20.84
CA THR A 323 -34.47 16.16 21.75
C THR A 323 -33.37 17.22 21.84
N GLY A 324 -33.30 18.14 20.88
CA GLY A 324 -32.20 19.10 20.72
C GLY A 324 -30.94 18.48 20.09
N PHE A 325 -31.01 17.23 19.64
CA PHE A 325 -29.87 16.49 19.05
C PHE A 325 -29.14 17.26 17.96
N ILE A 326 -29.87 17.84 17.00
CA ILE A 326 -29.30 18.59 15.87
C ILE A 326 -28.56 19.84 16.35
N THR A 327 -29.11 20.51 17.40
CA THR A 327 -28.50 21.71 17.99
C THR A 327 -27.17 21.36 18.68
N ASP A 328 -27.13 20.22 19.36
CA ASP A 328 -25.95 19.78 20.11
C ASP A 328 -24.92 19.05 19.21
N ASN A 329 -25.37 18.50 18.07
CA ASN A 329 -24.54 17.79 17.11
C ASN A 329 -24.72 18.39 15.68
N PRO A 330 -24.11 19.53 15.38
CA PRO A 330 -24.25 20.19 14.07
C PRO A 330 -23.67 19.37 12.92
N ASP A 331 -22.76 18.43 13.19
CA ASP A 331 -22.22 17.42 12.27
C ASP A 331 -23.09 16.15 12.17
N LEU A 332 -24.24 16.12 12.80
CA LEU A 332 -25.16 14.98 12.93
C LEU A 332 -24.51 13.74 13.55
N GLY A 333 -23.53 13.93 14.43
CA GLY A 333 -22.79 12.85 15.10
C GLY A 333 -21.87 12.05 14.17
N MET A 334 -21.46 12.62 13.03
CA MET A 334 -20.55 11.95 12.12
C MET A 334 -19.09 12.04 12.60
N HIS A 335 -18.40 10.93 12.51
CA HIS A 335 -16.95 10.85 12.67
C HIS A 335 -16.36 10.47 11.31
N ILE A 336 -15.80 11.46 10.61
CA ILE A 336 -15.21 11.31 9.27
C ILE A 336 -13.70 11.59 9.35
N GLY A 337 -12.89 10.57 9.21
CA GLY A 337 -11.45 10.76 9.28
C GLY A 337 -10.70 9.43 9.38
N ILE A 338 -9.51 9.48 9.96
CA ILE A 338 -8.72 8.29 10.23
C ILE A 338 -9.34 7.56 11.41
N PRO A 339 -9.52 6.24 11.35
CA PRO A 339 -10.02 5.46 12.47
C PRO A 339 -8.99 5.35 13.60
N ASN A 340 -9.46 5.07 14.80
CA ASN A 340 -8.62 4.56 15.86
C ASN A 340 -7.90 3.30 15.40
N MET A 341 -6.57 3.21 15.61
CA MET A 341 -5.80 2.06 15.11
C MET A 341 -4.61 1.73 15.99
N THR A 342 -4.53 0.49 16.45
CA THR A 342 -3.35 -0.04 17.14
C THR A 342 -2.74 -1.16 16.31
N THR A 343 -1.48 -1.02 15.92
CA THR A 343 -0.75 -1.99 15.08
C THR A 343 0.49 -2.52 15.82
N ASN A 344 0.70 -3.84 15.76
CA ASN A 344 1.91 -4.49 16.22
C ASN A 344 2.50 -5.32 15.10
N ASP A 345 3.79 -5.18 14.86
CA ASP A 345 4.52 -5.91 13.85
C ASP A 345 5.73 -6.61 14.45
N VAL A 346 6.00 -7.80 13.98
CA VAL A 346 7.27 -8.48 14.16
C VAL A 346 7.71 -9.07 12.84
N SER A 347 9.00 -8.99 12.53
CA SER A 347 9.54 -9.60 11.33
C SER A 347 10.96 -10.09 11.50
N PHE A 348 11.35 -11.00 10.62
CA PHE A 348 12.72 -11.48 10.57
C PHE A 348 13.16 -11.67 9.11
N ASN A 349 14.49 -11.57 8.90
CA ASN A 349 15.17 -11.94 7.67
C ASN A 349 16.46 -12.70 8.02
N PHE A 350 16.57 -13.93 7.56
CA PHE A 350 17.66 -14.85 7.88
C PHE A 350 18.32 -15.33 6.61
N GLY A 351 19.64 -15.35 6.62
CA GLY A 351 20.45 -15.96 5.56
C GLY A 351 21.63 -16.69 6.13
N TYR A 352 21.93 -17.88 5.62
CA TYR A 352 23.06 -18.68 6.05
C TYR A 352 23.71 -19.41 4.87
N ASN A 353 25.00 -19.16 4.63
CA ASN A 353 25.74 -19.87 3.61
C ASN A 353 26.07 -21.28 4.13
N LEU A 354 25.45 -22.31 3.56
CA LEU A 354 25.64 -23.71 3.90
C LEU A 354 27.05 -24.16 3.51
N ASP A 355 27.53 -23.66 2.39
CA ASP A 355 28.86 -23.80 1.86
C ASP A 355 29.21 -22.61 0.94
N ASN A 356 30.29 -22.69 0.16
CA ASN A 356 30.75 -21.64 -0.76
C ASN A 356 29.80 -21.42 -1.96
N ARG A 357 28.78 -22.26 -2.15
CA ARG A 357 27.89 -22.25 -3.31
C ARG A 357 26.40 -22.18 -2.94
N ASN A 358 26.07 -22.69 -1.78
CA ASN A 358 24.65 -22.86 -1.37
C ASN A 358 24.32 -21.98 -0.18
N LYS A 359 23.21 -21.30 -0.24
CA LYS A 359 22.67 -20.43 0.81
C LYS A 359 21.24 -20.87 1.15
N PHE A 360 20.99 -21.09 2.43
CA PHE A 360 19.65 -21.15 2.96
C PHE A 360 19.20 -19.75 3.33
N TYR A 361 17.95 -19.42 3.05
CA TYR A 361 17.33 -18.18 3.46
C TYR A 361 15.92 -18.43 3.99
N SER A 362 15.49 -17.56 4.90
CA SER A 362 14.12 -17.54 5.40
C SER A 362 13.76 -16.15 5.88
N PHE A 363 12.54 -15.73 5.63
CA PHE A 363 12.02 -14.46 6.12
C PHE A 363 10.52 -14.55 6.37
N GLY A 364 10.01 -13.64 7.19
CA GLY A 364 8.59 -13.58 7.48
C GLY A 364 8.21 -12.42 8.36
N SER A 365 6.92 -12.14 8.43
CA SER A 365 6.33 -11.13 9.31
C SER A 365 5.00 -11.60 9.87
N LEU A 366 4.64 -11.03 11.02
CA LEU A 366 3.33 -11.10 11.62
C LEU A 366 2.93 -9.69 12.01
N THR A 367 1.79 -9.25 11.49
CA THR A 367 1.14 -7.99 11.85
C THR A 367 -0.20 -8.29 12.49
N THR A 368 -0.48 -7.67 13.63
CA THR A 368 -1.82 -7.59 14.22
C THR A 368 -2.25 -6.14 14.26
N ARG A 369 -3.46 -5.86 13.78
CA ARG A 369 -4.02 -4.53 13.75
C ARG A 369 -5.46 -4.56 14.26
N LYS A 370 -5.73 -3.74 15.29
CA LYS A 370 -7.06 -3.48 15.80
C LYS A 370 -7.44 -2.07 15.40
N SER A 371 -8.64 -1.92 14.91
CA SER A 371 -9.12 -0.61 14.53
C SER A 371 -10.61 -0.45 14.81
N LEU A 372 -11.00 0.78 15.09
CA LEU A 372 -12.36 1.16 15.39
C LEU A 372 -12.73 2.37 14.55
N SER A 373 -13.86 2.26 13.85
CA SER A 373 -14.49 3.35 13.11
C SER A 373 -15.95 3.52 13.56
N TYR A 374 -16.53 4.67 13.25
CA TYR A 374 -17.87 5.03 13.65
C TYR A 374 -18.83 4.96 12.47
N ALA A 375 -19.96 4.29 12.66
CA ALA A 375 -21.04 4.31 11.70
C ALA A 375 -21.82 5.64 11.77
N LEU A 376 -22.75 5.83 10.84
CA LEU A 376 -23.71 6.93 10.91
C LEU A 376 -24.44 6.90 12.26
N TYR A 377 -24.55 8.05 12.89
CA TYR A 377 -25.33 8.20 14.11
C TYR A 377 -26.80 7.87 13.84
N ARG A 378 -27.39 7.06 14.69
CA ARG A 378 -28.83 6.71 14.66
C ARG A 378 -29.58 7.75 15.48
N ALA A 379 -29.84 8.90 14.85
CA ALA A 379 -30.55 9.98 15.48
C ALA A 379 -31.98 9.58 15.91
N PRO A 380 -32.57 10.24 16.93
CA PRO A 380 -33.88 9.89 17.46
C PRO A 380 -35.00 9.89 16.39
N TYR A 381 -34.85 10.74 15.37
CA TYR A 381 -35.82 10.84 14.28
C TYR A 381 -35.70 9.70 13.25
N TRP A 382 -34.60 8.93 13.27
CA TRP A 382 -34.44 7.77 12.38
C TRP A 382 -34.94 6.49 13.02
N ILE A 383 -34.61 6.31 14.30
CA ILE A 383 -35.02 5.15 15.08
C ILE A 383 -35.76 5.68 16.31
N PRO A 384 -37.10 5.69 16.25
CA PRO A 384 -37.92 6.19 17.35
C PRO A 384 -37.67 5.43 18.64
N ASP A 385 -37.87 6.11 19.76
CA ASP A 385 -37.65 5.61 21.11
C ASP A 385 -38.39 4.27 21.41
N GLU A 386 -39.59 4.12 20.92
CA GLU A 386 -40.41 2.90 21.09
C GLU A 386 -39.77 1.64 20.52
N ASN A 387 -38.79 1.77 19.64
CA ASN A 387 -38.04 0.67 19.00
C ASN A 387 -36.60 0.59 19.50
N ASN A 388 -36.25 1.25 20.59
CA ASN A 388 -34.88 1.43 21.03
C ASN A 388 -34.61 0.84 22.40
N ILE A 389 -33.45 0.19 22.55
CA ILE A 389 -33.00 -0.39 23.83
C ILE A 389 -31.98 0.46 24.55
N PHE A 390 -31.53 1.57 23.97
CA PHE A 390 -30.54 2.49 24.55
C PHE A 390 -31.18 3.63 25.36
N HIS A 391 -32.43 3.49 25.70
CA HIS A 391 -33.18 4.47 26.48
C HIS A 391 -33.42 3.94 27.90
N ASP A 392 -32.92 4.66 28.89
CA ASP A 392 -33.20 4.40 30.30
C ASP A 392 -34.50 5.12 30.73
N GLU A 393 -35.30 4.46 31.56
CA GLU A 393 -36.60 4.98 32.01
C GLU A 393 -36.43 6.33 32.76
N GLY A 394 -36.98 7.39 32.16
CA GLY A 394 -36.95 8.75 32.68
C GLY A 394 -35.85 9.65 32.14
N GLU A 395 -35.02 9.16 31.21
CA GLU A 395 -34.06 10.00 30.47
C GLU A 395 -34.63 10.43 29.13
N THR A 396 -34.04 11.45 28.50
CA THR A 396 -34.34 11.84 27.13
C THR A 396 -33.61 10.93 26.18
N TYR A 397 -34.33 10.33 25.21
CA TYR A 397 -33.70 9.51 24.20
C TYR A 397 -32.94 10.38 23.18
N GLU A 398 -31.64 10.20 23.06
CA GLU A 398 -30.78 10.99 22.17
C GLU A 398 -30.31 10.21 20.93
N GLY A 399 -30.71 8.96 20.80
CA GLY A 399 -30.22 8.09 19.73
C GLY A 399 -29.00 7.26 20.14
N PHE A 400 -28.29 6.68 19.18
CA PHE A 400 -27.07 5.91 19.45
C PHE A 400 -26.15 5.89 18.23
N GLN A 401 -24.86 5.68 18.47
CA GLN A 401 -23.86 5.57 17.39
C GLN A 401 -23.19 4.21 17.41
N PRO A 402 -23.50 3.34 16.44
CA PRO A 402 -22.79 2.08 16.30
C PRO A 402 -21.31 2.29 15.96
N THR A 403 -20.45 1.45 16.51
CA THR A 403 -19.05 1.34 16.12
C THR A 403 -18.82 0.09 15.32
N PHE A 404 -17.83 0.16 14.43
CA PHE A 404 -17.36 -0.96 13.65
C PHE A 404 -15.88 -1.20 13.94
N GLU A 405 -15.60 -2.33 14.56
CA GLU A 405 -14.26 -2.75 14.88
C GLU A 405 -13.79 -3.82 13.90
N SER A 406 -12.50 -3.83 13.58
CA SER A 406 -11.86 -4.90 12.85
C SER A 406 -10.58 -5.35 13.52
N ASP A 407 -10.43 -6.66 13.71
CA ASP A 407 -9.22 -7.31 14.14
C ASP A 407 -8.56 -7.97 12.93
N VAL A 408 -7.41 -7.42 12.49
CA VAL A 408 -6.67 -7.91 11.32
C VAL A 408 -5.44 -8.67 11.78
N ILE A 409 -5.24 -9.87 11.22
CA ILE A 409 -4.01 -10.64 11.38
C ILE A 409 -3.46 -10.94 9.98
N ASP A 410 -2.28 -10.39 9.69
CA ASP A 410 -1.53 -10.70 8.46
C ASP A 410 -0.24 -11.41 8.82
N ASN A 411 0.02 -12.53 8.18
CA ASN A 411 1.27 -13.24 8.35
C ASN A 411 1.83 -13.72 7.01
N ASN A 412 3.14 -13.77 6.93
CA ASN A 412 3.83 -14.38 5.82
C ASN A 412 5.11 -15.07 6.28
N PHE A 413 5.45 -16.14 5.61
CA PHE A 413 6.66 -16.91 5.87
C PHE A 413 7.20 -17.47 4.55
N THR A 414 8.49 -17.33 4.33
CA THR A 414 9.19 -17.92 3.18
C THR A 414 10.45 -18.61 3.65
N ALA A 415 10.72 -19.76 3.10
CA ALA A 415 12.02 -20.45 3.26
C ALA A 415 12.47 -21.01 1.91
N GLY A 416 13.78 -20.97 1.67
CA GLY A 416 14.34 -21.47 0.42
C GLY A 416 15.83 -21.75 0.47
N VAL A 417 16.29 -22.41 -0.57
CA VAL A 417 17.70 -22.70 -0.80
C VAL A 417 18.06 -22.22 -2.20
N THR A 418 19.06 -21.37 -2.28
CA THR A 418 19.64 -20.94 -3.55
C THR A 418 21.09 -21.40 -3.66
N GLY A 419 21.53 -21.62 -4.87
CA GLY A 419 22.92 -22.05 -5.07
C GLY A 419 23.35 -22.15 -6.53
N ASP A 420 24.61 -22.58 -6.72
CA ASP A 420 25.17 -22.90 -8.04
C ASP A 420 25.60 -24.38 -8.11
N LYS A 421 25.19 -25.06 -9.17
CA LYS A 421 25.65 -26.42 -9.49
C LYS A 421 25.97 -26.56 -10.96
N SER A 422 27.22 -26.75 -11.30
CA SER A 422 27.70 -26.93 -12.68
C SER A 422 27.36 -25.73 -13.58
N GLY A 423 27.41 -24.52 -13.04
CA GLY A 423 27.10 -23.27 -13.74
C GLY A 423 25.60 -23.03 -13.95
N TRP A 424 24.75 -23.81 -13.30
CA TRP A 424 23.32 -23.52 -13.16
C TRP A 424 23.08 -22.91 -11.78
N ASN A 425 22.61 -21.70 -11.74
CA ASN A 425 22.02 -21.13 -10.53
C ASN A 425 20.63 -21.72 -10.34
N TYR A 426 20.29 -22.07 -9.12
CA TYR A 426 18.96 -22.53 -8.75
C TYR A 426 18.43 -21.81 -7.52
N ASP A 427 17.11 -21.67 -7.44
CA ASP A 427 16.36 -21.24 -6.25
C ASP A 427 15.15 -22.16 -6.09
N LEU A 428 15.05 -22.79 -4.94
CA LEU A 428 13.87 -23.57 -4.54
C LEU A 428 13.33 -22.95 -3.28
N SER A 429 12.06 -22.53 -3.30
CA SER A 429 11.42 -21.88 -2.17
C SER A 429 9.98 -22.32 -1.97
N ALA A 430 9.54 -22.22 -0.74
CA ALA A 430 8.14 -22.33 -0.34
C ALA A 430 7.76 -21.11 0.48
N SER A 431 6.64 -20.50 0.14
CA SER A 431 6.05 -19.36 0.83
C SER A 431 4.64 -19.70 1.29
N PHE A 432 4.28 -19.18 2.44
CA PHE A 432 2.93 -19.18 2.97
C PHE A 432 2.58 -17.75 3.36
N GLY A 433 1.34 -17.31 3.08
CA GLY A 433 0.83 -16.03 3.53
C GLY A 433 -0.66 -16.10 3.79
N SER A 434 -1.13 -15.39 4.81
CA SER A 434 -2.55 -15.23 5.08
C SER A 434 -2.85 -13.85 5.63
N ASN A 435 -4.08 -13.41 5.37
CA ASN A 435 -4.68 -12.23 5.95
C ASN A 435 -6.09 -12.62 6.42
N ALA A 436 -6.41 -12.33 7.66
CA ALA A 436 -7.71 -12.58 8.26
C ALA A 436 -8.24 -11.29 8.87
N VAL A 437 -9.52 -11.06 8.74
CA VAL A 437 -10.24 -9.91 9.28
C VAL A 437 -11.48 -10.41 9.99
N ASP A 438 -11.53 -10.25 11.30
CA ASP A 438 -12.70 -10.48 12.12
C ASP A 438 -13.36 -9.15 12.47
N TYR A 439 -14.69 -9.10 12.41
CA TYR A 439 -15.48 -7.91 12.65
C TYR A 439 -16.20 -7.96 13.99
N LYS A 440 -16.39 -6.79 14.59
CA LYS A 440 -17.24 -6.57 15.72
C LYS A 440 -18.05 -5.29 15.52
N VAL A 441 -19.32 -5.34 15.77
CA VAL A 441 -20.21 -4.18 15.85
C VAL A 441 -20.57 -3.98 17.31
N ASP A 442 -20.36 -2.78 17.82
CA ASP A 442 -20.67 -2.44 19.20
C ASP A 442 -21.56 -1.19 19.25
N ASN A 443 -22.15 -0.92 20.40
CA ASN A 443 -23.11 0.17 20.60
C ASN A 443 -24.19 0.17 19.52
N SER A 444 -24.74 -1.02 19.21
CA SER A 444 -25.71 -1.25 18.14
C SER A 444 -26.88 -2.09 18.66
N GLN A 445 -27.91 -2.24 17.83
CA GLN A 445 -29.06 -3.10 18.12
C GLN A 445 -29.57 -3.76 16.84
N ASN A 446 -30.28 -4.87 17.01
CA ASN A 446 -31.08 -5.50 15.96
C ASN A 446 -32.56 -5.18 16.25
N LEU A 447 -33.16 -4.32 15.43
CA LEU A 447 -34.53 -3.83 15.62
C LEU A 447 -35.57 -4.94 15.59
N ASP A 448 -35.35 -6.00 14.82
CA ASP A 448 -36.29 -7.13 14.71
C ASP A 448 -36.29 -8.03 15.95
N MET A 449 -35.30 -7.89 16.82
CA MET A 449 -35.23 -8.57 18.11
C MET A 449 -35.90 -7.76 19.25
N GLY A 450 -36.18 -6.48 19.01
CA GLY A 450 -36.75 -5.60 20.01
C GLY A 450 -35.94 -5.55 21.30
N ALA A 451 -36.59 -5.62 22.45
CA ALA A 451 -35.96 -5.56 23.77
C ALA A 451 -35.00 -6.73 24.09
N GLU A 452 -35.01 -7.80 23.31
CA GLU A 452 -34.08 -8.94 23.48
C GLU A 452 -32.79 -8.77 22.67
N SER A 453 -32.64 -7.67 21.92
CA SER A 453 -31.45 -7.40 21.14
C SER A 453 -30.22 -7.24 22.03
N PRO A 454 -29.08 -7.90 21.73
CA PRO A 454 -27.81 -7.51 22.31
C PRO A 454 -27.38 -6.13 21.78
N THR A 455 -26.40 -5.51 22.44
CA THR A 455 -25.79 -4.25 22.00
C THR A 455 -24.43 -4.43 21.33
N THR A 456 -23.91 -5.66 21.37
CA THR A 456 -22.63 -6.05 20.74
C THR A 456 -22.88 -7.27 19.89
N PHE A 457 -22.31 -7.28 18.68
CA PHE A 457 -22.50 -8.36 17.69
C PHE A 457 -21.17 -8.81 17.11
N ASN A 458 -21.10 -10.11 16.81
CA ASN A 458 -20.06 -10.69 15.96
C ASN A 458 -20.67 -10.94 14.55
N PRO A 459 -20.44 -10.07 13.58
CA PRO A 459 -21.01 -10.21 12.24
C PRO A 459 -20.25 -11.17 11.34
N GLY A 460 -19.21 -11.85 11.83
CA GLY A 460 -18.33 -12.71 11.04
C GLY A 460 -17.09 -11.99 10.52
N GLY A 461 -16.50 -12.55 9.47
CA GLY A 461 -15.26 -12.01 8.92
C GLY A 461 -14.85 -12.70 7.62
N TYR A 462 -13.63 -12.37 7.16
CA TYR A 462 -13.07 -12.93 5.94
C TYR A 462 -11.63 -13.39 6.17
N GLU A 463 -11.24 -14.45 5.49
CA GLU A 463 -9.85 -14.93 5.46
C GLU A 463 -9.42 -15.19 4.02
N PHE A 464 -8.17 -14.83 3.73
CA PHE A 464 -7.50 -15.23 2.50
C PHE A 464 -6.13 -15.80 2.82
N SER A 465 -5.79 -16.93 2.21
CA SER A 465 -4.46 -17.50 2.35
C SER A 465 -3.94 -18.04 1.02
N HIS A 466 -2.61 -18.10 0.92
CA HIS A 466 -1.95 -18.75 -0.18
C HIS A 466 -0.72 -19.56 0.26
N SER A 467 -0.41 -20.61 -0.48
CA SER A 467 0.87 -21.31 -0.43
C SER A 467 1.48 -21.30 -1.82
N VAL A 468 2.74 -20.92 -1.93
CA VAL A 468 3.44 -20.82 -3.22
C VAL A 468 4.75 -21.58 -3.15
N THR A 469 4.97 -22.50 -4.09
CA THR A 469 6.25 -23.18 -4.28
C THR A 469 6.85 -22.76 -5.61
N ASN A 470 8.08 -22.23 -5.57
CA ASN A 470 8.81 -21.83 -6.76
C ASN A 470 10.06 -22.67 -6.94
N PHE A 471 10.34 -23.02 -8.18
CA PHE A 471 11.60 -23.61 -8.59
C PHE A 471 12.14 -22.86 -9.80
N ASP A 472 13.24 -22.15 -9.62
CA ASP A 472 13.86 -21.29 -10.60
C ASP A 472 15.27 -21.81 -10.94
N LEU A 473 15.59 -21.84 -12.24
CA LEU A 473 16.90 -22.22 -12.77
C LEU A 473 17.40 -21.13 -13.70
N SER A 474 18.69 -20.81 -13.63
CA SER A 474 19.29 -19.91 -14.61
C SER A 474 20.72 -20.32 -14.97
N LYS A 475 21.12 -20.02 -16.20
CA LYS A 475 22.45 -20.28 -16.71
C LYS A 475 22.92 -19.24 -17.70
N SER A 476 24.13 -18.77 -17.53
CA SER A 476 24.82 -17.93 -18.52
C SER A 476 25.52 -18.80 -19.56
N LEU A 477 25.23 -18.59 -20.83
CA LEU A 477 25.74 -19.31 -22.01
C LEU A 477 26.47 -18.33 -22.95
N GLY A 478 27.54 -17.72 -22.46
CA GLY A 478 28.23 -16.64 -23.16
C GLY A 478 27.42 -15.36 -23.19
N MET A 479 27.02 -14.87 -24.38
CA MET A 479 26.18 -13.67 -24.53
C MET A 479 24.71 -13.92 -24.12
N ILE A 480 24.27 -15.17 -24.06
CA ILE A 480 22.89 -15.55 -23.76
C ILE A 480 22.77 -15.97 -22.29
N THR A 481 21.75 -15.55 -21.63
CA THR A 481 21.31 -16.05 -20.33
C THR A 481 19.95 -16.71 -20.47
N LEU A 482 19.84 -17.96 -20.01
CA LEU A 482 18.61 -18.74 -20.02
C LEU A 482 18.08 -18.84 -18.61
N GLY A 483 16.78 -18.58 -18.43
CA GLY A 483 16.00 -18.83 -17.23
C GLY A 483 14.84 -19.76 -17.50
N LEU A 484 14.59 -20.62 -16.55
CA LEU A 484 13.47 -21.54 -16.55
C LEU A 484 12.90 -21.57 -15.15
N GLY A 485 11.62 -21.73 -15.00
CA GLY A 485 11.05 -21.94 -13.68
C GLY A 485 9.63 -22.41 -13.70
N SER A 486 9.21 -22.86 -12.54
CA SER A 486 7.85 -23.32 -12.29
C SER A 486 7.35 -22.75 -10.97
N GLU A 487 6.05 -22.51 -10.92
CA GLU A 487 5.33 -22.07 -9.73
C GLU A 487 4.12 -22.96 -9.54
N PHE A 488 3.94 -23.43 -8.33
CA PHE A 488 2.69 -24.04 -7.89
C PHE A 488 2.11 -23.17 -6.79
N ARG A 489 0.85 -22.75 -6.97
CA ARG A 489 0.14 -21.90 -6.01
C ARG A 489 -1.20 -22.52 -5.64
N PHE A 490 -1.48 -22.52 -4.36
CA PHE A 490 -2.77 -22.85 -3.78
C PHE A 490 -3.31 -21.62 -3.08
N GLU A 491 -4.55 -21.26 -3.35
CA GLU A 491 -5.26 -20.14 -2.73
C GLU A 491 -6.53 -20.63 -2.07
N ASN A 492 -6.87 -20.02 -0.94
CA ASN A 492 -8.11 -20.29 -0.22
C ASN A 492 -8.73 -18.98 0.24
N PHE A 493 -10.04 -18.86 0.08
CA PHE A 493 -10.86 -17.74 0.57
C PHE A 493 -12.00 -18.29 1.42
N VAL A 494 -12.17 -17.67 2.59
CA VAL A 494 -13.19 -18.03 3.56
C VAL A 494 -14.01 -16.78 3.90
N ALA A 495 -15.34 -16.92 3.86
CA ALA A 495 -16.27 -15.98 4.47
C ALA A 495 -16.94 -16.70 5.66
N LEU A 496 -16.75 -16.16 6.86
CA LEU A 496 -17.24 -16.72 8.12
C LEU A 496 -18.61 -16.14 8.45
N ALA A 497 -19.57 -16.99 8.74
CA ALA A 497 -20.89 -16.55 9.20
C ALA A 497 -20.77 -15.84 10.56
N GLY A 498 -21.58 -14.78 10.72
CA GLY A 498 -21.78 -14.13 12.00
C GLY A 498 -22.62 -14.94 12.97
N GLU A 499 -22.78 -14.44 14.19
CA GLU A 499 -23.75 -14.98 15.14
C GLU A 499 -25.20 -14.66 14.74
N GLU A 500 -26.16 -15.49 15.12
CA GLU A 500 -27.55 -15.36 14.70
C GLU A 500 -28.16 -13.98 15.01
N ALA A 501 -27.86 -13.41 16.17
CA ALA A 501 -28.35 -12.09 16.54
C ALA A 501 -27.88 -10.98 15.58
N SER A 502 -26.71 -11.14 14.94
CA SER A 502 -26.17 -10.16 14.00
C SER A 502 -26.89 -10.12 12.65
N TYR A 503 -27.55 -11.20 12.25
CA TYR A 503 -28.23 -11.31 10.95
C TYR A 503 -29.71 -11.68 11.02
N PHE A 504 -30.28 -11.86 12.21
CA PHE A 504 -31.71 -12.14 12.37
C PHE A 504 -32.55 -11.00 11.81
N GLY A 505 -33.55 -11.28 10.97
CA GLY A 505 -34.37 -10.28 10.33
C GLY A 505 -33.55 -9.32 9.45
N GLY A 506 -33.61 -8.03 9.73
CA GLY A 506 -32.80 -6.99 9.08
C GLY A 506 -31.37 -6.91 9.58
N GLY A 507 -31.03 -7.63 10.66
CA GLY A 507 -29.71 -7.66 11.23
C GLY A 507 -29.35 -6.49 12.14
N ALA A 508 -28.11 -6.50 12.64
CA ALA A 508 -27.56 -5.44 13.47
C ALA A 508 -27.47 -4.12 12.68
N GLN A 509 -27.75 -3.00 13.35
CA GLN A 509 -27.56 -1.68 12.77
C GLN A 509 -26.08 -1.43 12.47
N SER A 510 -25.78 -0.72 11.39
CA SER A 510 -24.47 -0.50 10.80
C SER A 510 -24.02 -1.63 9.89
N PHE A 511 -23.81 -2.84 10.39
CA PHE A 511 -23.33 -3.96 9.60
C PHE A 511 -24.06 -5.26 9.99
N PRO A 512 -25.05 -5.70 9.23
CA PRO A 512 -25.67 -7.00 9.41
C PRO A 512 -24.66 -8.12 9.21
N GLY A 513 -24.72 -9.13 10.07
CA GLY A 513 -23.82 -10.27 10.02
C GLY A 513 -23.92 -11.08 8.74
N ILE A 514 -22.80 -11.70 8.36
CA ILE A 514 -22.75 -12.63 7.24
C ILE A 514 -23.64 -13.81 7.56
N GLN A 515 -24.65 -14.03 6.73
CA GLN A 515 -25.61 -15.12 6.94
C GLN A 515 -24.97 -16.47 6.59
N PRO A 516 -25.39 -17.59 7.21
CA PRO A 516 -24.83 -18.91 6.94
C PRO A 516 -24.85 -19.33 5.47
N GLN A 517 -25.86 -18.91 4.70
CA GLN A 517 -25.92 -19.18 3.25
C GLN A 517 -24.91 -18.38 2.41
N ASN A 518 -24.33 -17.30 2.96
CA ASN A 518 -23.31 -16.48 2.36
C ASN A 518 -21.89 -16.89 2.81
N ALA A 519 -21.79 -17.75 3.80
CA ALA A 519 -20.52 -18.30 4.24
C ALA A 519 -19.95 -19.27 3.18
N VAL A 520 -18.68 -19.17 2.92
CA VAL A 520 -17.98 -20.02 1.94
C VAL A 520 -16.60 -20.39 2.44
N ASP A 521 -16.11 -21.54 1.99
CA ASP A 521 -14.71 -21.98 2.12
C ASP A 521 -14.32 -22.57 0.77
N VAL A 522 -13.58 -21.81 -0.03
CA VAL A 522 -13.31 -22.13 -1.43
C VAL A 522 -11.84 -22.00 -1.74
N ASN A 523 -11.36 -22.86 -2.62
CA ASN A 523 -9.95 -22.90 -2.97
C ASN A 523 -9.73 -22.98 -4.48
N ARG A 524 -8.52 -22.62 -4.89
CA ARG A 524 -8.02 -22.68 -6.26
C ARG A 524 -6.58 -23.12 -6.29
N GLN A 525 -6.23 -23.88 -7.32
CA GLN A 525 -4.85 -24.27 -7.64
C GLN A 525 -4.43 -23.64 -8.95
N ASN A 526 -3.16 -23.26 -9.01
CA ASN A 526 -2.53 -22.74 -10.20
C ASN A 526 -1.16 -23.42 -10.37
N PHE A 527 -0.84 -23.78 -11.60
CA PHE A 527 0.49 -24.24 -12.00
C PHE A 527 1.01 -23.38 -13.14
N GLY A 528 2.16 -22.75 -12.94
CA GLY A 528 2.84 -21.91 -13.91
C GLY A 528 4.19 -22.47 -14.33
N PHE A 529 4.52 -22.34 -15.60
CA PHE A 529 5.85 -22.61 -16.15
C PHE A 529 6.28 -21.40 -16.99
N TYR A 530 7.57 -21.00 -16.88
CA TYR A 530 8.11 -19.90 -17.65
C TYR A 530 9.48 -20.19 -18.24
N VAL A 531 9.78 -19.48 -19.31
CA VAL A 531 11.10 -19.41 -19.95
C VAL A 531 11.46 -17.94 -20.14
N ASP A 532 12.69 -17.58 -19.77
CA ASP A 532 13.23 -16.23 -19.93
C ASP A 532 14.59 -16.32 -20.62
N LEU A 533 14.78 -15.54 -21.70
CA LEU A 533 16.00 -15.47 -22.49
C LEU A 533 16.49 -14.02 -22.53
N GLY A 534 17.70 -13.79 -22.09
CA GLY A 534 18.38 -12.52 -22.22
C GLY A 534 19.65 -12.63 -23.02
N ALA A 535 19.95 -11.70 -23.91
CA ALA A 535 21.16 -11.67 -24.70
C ALA A 535 21.80 -10.29 -24.67
N ASP A 536 23.03 -10.19 -24.18
CA ASP A 536 23.90 -9.03 -24.40
C ASP A 536 24.55 -9.24 -25.80
N VAL A 537 23.83 -8.77 -26.87
CA VAL A 537 24.21 -8.98 -28.28
C VAL A 537 25.51 -8.26 -28.59
N THR A 538 25.69 -7.09 -28.02
CA THR A 538 26.93 -6.31 -27.96
C THR A 538 27.05 -5.71 -26.56
N ASP A 539 28.16 -5.04 -26.26
CA ASP A 539 28.30 -4.28 -25.01
C ASP A 539 27.20 -3.21 -24.83
N ASP A 540 26.66 -2.71 -25.94
CA ASP A 540 25.65 -1.68 -25.95
C ASP A 540 24.22 -2.19 -26.14
N LEU A 541 24.03 -3.34 -26.82
CA LEU A 541 22.71 -3.84 -27.18
C LEU A 541 22.33 -5.07 -26.36
N TYR A 542 21.28 -4.95 -25.59
CA TYR A 542 20.60 -6.04 -24.89
C TYR A 542 19.23 -6.30 -25.49
N VAL A 543 18.89 -7.58 -25.65
CA VAL A 543 17.54 -8.04 -26.03
C VAL A 543 17.09 -9.13 -25.06
N GLY A 544 15.86 -9.05 -24.56
CA GLY A 544 15.26 -10.02 -23.67
C GLY A 544 13.90 -10.49 -24.19
N MET A 545 13.58 -11.76 -23.95
CA MET A 545 12.28 -12.35 -24.24
C MET A 545 11.87 -13.27 -23.10
N ALA A 546 10.62 -13.20 -22.68
CA ALA A 546 10.04 -14.10 -21.70
C ALA A 546 8.70 -14.64 -22.20
N ALA A 547 8.38 -15.86 -21.79
CA ALA A 547 7.08 -16.47 -22.02
C ALA A 547 6.67 -17.29 -20.79
N ARG A 548 5.38 -17.26 -20.45
CA ARG A 548 4.82 -17.98 -19.31
C ARG A 548 3.45 -18.55 -19.68
N SER A 549 3.21 -19.79 -19.26
CA SER A 549 1.90 -20.43 -19.31
C SER A 549 1.48 -20.79 -17.90
N GLU A 550 0.24 -20.50 -17.57
CA GLU A 550 -0.38 -20.85 -16.28
C GLU A 550 -1.69 -21.59 -16.50
N GLU A 551 -1.93 -22.60 -15.69
CA GLU A 551 -3.17 -23.37 -15.66
C GLU A 551 -3.85 -23.21 -14.32
N TYR A 552 -5.08 -22.71 -14.32
CA TYR A 552 -5.92 -22.50 -13.16
C TYR A 552 -7.05 -23.53 -13.11
N SER A 553 -7.34 -24.03 -11.93
CA SER A 553 -8.36 -25.07 -11.72
C SER A 553 -9.79 -24.62 -11.98
N ASP A 554 -10.07 -23.32 -12.05
CA ASP A 554 -11.40 -22.73 -12.15
C ASP A 554 -11.72 -22.09 -13.51
N PHE A 555 -10.76 -21.44 -14.19
CA PHE A 555 -11.03 -20.76 -15.46
C PHE A 555 -10.14 -21.20 -16.63
N GLY A 556 -9.15 -22.07 -16.41
CA GLY A 556 -8.34 -22.67 -17.47
C GLY A 556 -6.96 -22.05 -17.65
N ASN A 557 -6.50 -21.97 -18.90
CA ASN A 557 -5.10 -21.62 -19.23
C ASN A 557 -4.97 -20.15 -19.62
N SER A 558 -3.88 -19.51 -19.16
CA SER A 558 -3.43 -18.20 -19.62
C SER A 558 -2.01 -18.30 -20.17
N PHE A 559 -1.72 -17.52 -21.22
CA PHE A 559 -0.39 -17.44 -21.82
C PHE A 559 0.04 -15.98 -21.95
N THR A 560 1.22 -15.67 -21.45
CA THR A 560 1.80 -14.33 -21.51
C THR A 560 3.20 -14.37 -22.10
N TRP A 561 3.57 -13.27 -22.77
CA TRP A 561 4.91 -13.09 -23.29
C TRP A 561 5.38 -11.65 -23.10
N LYS A 562 6.70 -11.45 -23.15
CA LYS A 562 7.34 -10.14 -23.09
C LYS A 562 8.55 -10.11 -24.00
N GLY A 563 8.71 -9.05 -24.76
CA GLY A 563 9.91 -8.68 -25.47
C GLY A 563 10.43 -7.34 -24.95
N ALA A 564 11.72 -7.24 -24.68
CA ALA A 564 12.33 -5.99 -24.22
C ALA A 564 13.71 -5.80 -24.86
N GLY A 565 14.06 -4.56 -25.15
CA GLY A 565 15.37 -4.19 -25.69
C GLY A 565 15.92 -2.94 -25.04
N ARG A 566 17.24 -2.86 -24.97
CA ARG A 566 17.99 -1.69 -24.51
C ARG A 566 19.18 -1.45 -25.40
N PHE A 567 19.37 -0.19 -25.79
CA PHE A 567 20.55 0.28 -26.51
C PHE A 567 21.24 1.39 -25.73
N LYS A 568 22.52 1.23 -25.42
CA LYS A 568 23.37 2.24 -24.78
C LYS A 568 24.15 3.03 -25.83
N ALA A 569 24.41 4.28 -25.56
CA ALA A 569 25.23 5.17 -26.38
C ALA A 569 25.93 6.19 -25.48
N MET A 570 26.83 7.00 -26.06
CA MET A 570 27.55 8.08 -25.40
C MET A 570 28.36 7.59 -24.19
N ASP A 571 29.13 6.52 -24.34
CA ASP A 571 29.92 5.93 -23.24
C ASP A 571 29.06 5.61 -22.00
N ASP A 572 27.95 4.89 -22.20
CA ASP A 572 26.97 4.50 -21.18
C ASP A 572 26.18 5.65 -20.55
N ARG A 573 26.24 6.87 -21.09
CA ARG A 573 25.49 8.03 -20.58
C ARG A 573 24.07 8.12 -21.12
N LEU A 574 23.76 7.48 -22.24
CA LEU A 574 22.44 7.41 -22.81
C LEU A 574 21.98 5.95 -22.93
N SER A 575 20.78 5.66 -22.46
CA SER A 575 20.11 4.39 -22.64
C SER A 575 18.74 4.59 -23.27
N LEU A 576 18.50 3.93 -24.38
CA LEU A 576 17.17 3.82 -24.99
C LEU A 576 16.63 2.44 -24.68
N ARG A 577 15.37 2.37 -24.26
CA ARG A 577 14.70 1.12 -23.90
C ARG A 577 13.31 1.03 -24.51
N ALA A 578 12.90 -0.17 -24.85
CA ALA A 578 11.56 -0.44 -25.33
C ALA A 578 11.12 -1.82 -24.85
N SER A 579 9.85 -1.95 -24.50
CA SER A 579 9.25 -3.24 -24.16
C SER A 579 7.82 -3.34 -24.70
N MET A 580 7.43 -4.57 -24.98
CA MET A 580 6.05 -4.95 -25.26
C MET A 580 5.76 -6.27 -24.57
N SER A 581 4.62 -6.34 -23.89
CA SER A 581 4.23 -7.55 -23.17
C SER A 581 2.72 -7.74 -23.14
N THR A 582 2.30 -8.99 -23.00
CA THR A 582 0.96 -9.32 -22.56
C THR A 582 0.96 -9.59 -21.07
N GLY A 583 -0.14 -9.29 -20.42
CA GLY A 583 -0.39 -9.55 -19.00
C GLY A 583 -1.76 -10.16 -18.82
N PHE A 584 -2.00 -10.73 -17.67
CA PHE A 584 -3.33 -11.18 -17.28
C PHE A 584 -3.53 -11.04 -15.77
N ARG A 585 -4.78 -11.06 -15.37
CA ARG A 585 -5.18 -11.13 -13.97
C ARG A 585 -6.30 -12.15 -13.83
N ALA A 586 -6.10 -13.12 -12.96
CA ALA A 586 -7.14 -14.05 -12.57
C ALA A 586 -8.22 -13.32 -11.75
N PRO A 587 -9.52 -13.61 -11.92
CA PRO A 587 -10.54 -13.17 -10.99
C PRO A 587 -10.15 -13.63 -9.59
N SER A 588 -10.21 -12.77 -8.59
CA SER A 588 -9.93 -13.20 -7.22
C SER A 588 -11.07 -14.09 -6.70
N LEU A 589 -10.75 -15.02 -5.78
CA LEU A 589 -11.78 -15.85 -5.14
C LEU A 589 -12.82 -14.99 -4.43
N HIS A 590 -12.40 -13.85 -3.86
CA HIS A 590 -13.28 -12.84 -3.28
C HIS A 590 -14.34 -12.37 -4.28
N GLN A 591 -13.92 -11.92 -5.47
CA GLN A 591 -14.81 -11.40 -6.52
C GLN A 591 -15.75 -12.47 -7.09
N ILE A 592 -15.32 -13.72 -7.07
CA ILE A 592 -16.15 -14.85 -7.56
C ILE A 592 -17.20 -15.23 -6.52
N TYR A 593 -16.84 -15.34 -5.24
CA TYR A 593 -17.64 -16.04 -4.24
C TYR A 593 -18.23 -15.16 -3.14
N MET A 594 -17.81 -13.91 -3.01
CA MET A 594 -18.35 -13.03 -2.00
C MET A 594 -19.86 -12.81 -2.19
N SER A 595 -20.61 -12.98 -1.14
CA SER A 595 -22.02 -12.61 -1.00
C SER A 595 -22.22 -11.92 0.33
N ASN A 596 -22.98 -10.82 0.34
CA ASN A 596 -23.33 -10.12 1.56
C ASN A 596 -24.60 -9.32 1.36
N ILE A 597 -25.36 -9.07 2.43
CA ILE A 597 -26.42 -8.08 2.46
C ILE A 597 -25.97 -6.99 3.42
N GLN A 598 -25.96 -5.75 2.96
CA GLN A 598 -25.61 -4.59 3.75
C GLN A 598 -26.82 -3.70 3.95
N THR A 599 -27.02 -3.20 5.15
CA THR A 599 -28.01 -2.17 5.41
C THR A 599 -27.40 -0.81 5.14
N LEU A 600 -27.90 -0.11 4.15
CA LEU A 600 -27.52 1.25 3.79
C LEU A 600 -28.63 2.21 4.16
N ILE A 601 -28.26 3.37 4.65
CA ILE A 601 -29.18 4.47 4.82
C ILE A 601 -28.99 5.39 3.61
N SER A 602 -30.03 5.50 2.79
CA SER A 602 -30.03 6.36 1.62
C SER A 602 -31.33 7.15 1.58
N GLY A 603 -31.24 8.47 1.46
CA GLY A 603 -32.41 9.34 1.39
C GLY A 603 -33.32 9.26 2.63
N GLY A 604 -32.77 9.09 3.84
CA GLY A 604 -33.53 8.97 5.09
C GLY A 604 -34.28 7.64 5.26
N THR A 605 -34.05 6.68 4.37
CA THR A 605 -34.64 5.32 4.48
C THR A 605 -33.55 4.27 4.67
N VAL A 606 -33.82 3.33 5.57
CA VAL A 606 -32.98 2.14 5.72
C VAL A 606 -33.29 1.20 4.57
N SER A 607 -32.27 0.83 3.81
CA SER A 607 -32.41 -0.07 2.67
C SER A 607 -31.37 -1.18 2.69
N ASN A 608 -31.77 -2.38 2.30
CA ASN A 608 -30.84 -3.51 2.20
C ASN A 608 -30.31 -3.62 0.78
N GLN A 609 -28.99 -3.58 0.62
CA GLN A 609 -28.31 -3.84 -0.64
C GLN A 609 -27.72 -5.23 -0.62
N GLY A 610 -28.07 -6.05 -1.62
CA GLY A 610 -27.51 -7.39 -1.78
C GLY A 610 -26.32 -7.42 -2.73
N THR A 611 -25.17 -7.89 -2.24
CA THR A 611 -24.06 -8.34 -3.09
C THR A 611 -24.20 -9.82 -3.33
N PHE A 612 -24.33 -10.23 -4.58
CA PHE A 612 -24.51 -11.63 -4.98
C PHE A 612 -23.25 -12.16 -5.64
N ASN A 613 -22.81 -13.34 -5.22
CA ASN A 613 -21.63 -13.96 -5.82
C ASN A 613 -21.86 -14.26 -7.31
N ASN A 614 -20.79 -14.16 -8.09
CA ASN A 614 -20.88 -14.34 -9.54
C ASN A 614 -21.24 -15.80 -9.96
N HIS A 615 -21.12 -16.81 -9.10
CA HIS A 615 -21.56 -18.18 -9.36
C HIS A 615 -23.05 -18.41 -9.09
N SER A 616 -23.71 -17.45 -8.46
CA SER A 616 -25.14 -17.60 -8.10
C SER A 616 -26.03 -17.82 -9.33
N PRO A 617 -27.00 -18.76 -9.25
CA PRO A 617 -28.04 -18.90 -10.26
C PRO A 617 -28.83 -17.60 -10.50
N VAL A 618 -29.00 -16.79 -9.46
CA VAL A 618 -29.65 -15.47 -9.53
C VAL A 618 -28.95 -14.58 -10.55
N ILE A 619 -27.64 -14.45 -10.44
CA ILE A 619 -26.85 -13.63 -11.37
C ILE A 619 -26.84 -14.20 -12.78
N ARG A 620 -26.86 -15.54 -12.93
CA ARG A 620 -27.04 -16.18 -14.24
C ARG A 620 -28.39 -15.84 -14.87
N SER A 621 -29.47 -15.78 -14.06
CA SER A 621 -30.82 -15.43 -14.57
C SER A 621 -30.92 -13.99 -15.10
N LEU A 622 -30.03 -13.12 -14.64
CA LEU A 622 -29.89 -11.74 -15.14
C LEU A 622 -29.05 -11.65 -16.44
N GLY A 623 -28.58 -12.75 -16.98
CA GLY A 623 -27.78 -12.78 -18.22
C GLY A 623 -26.30 -12.38 -18.03
N VAL A 624 -25.80 -12.35 -16.80
CA VAL A 624 -24.41 -12.05 -16.51
C VAL A 624 -23.56 -13.31 -16.56
N ASP A 625 -22.46 -13.30 -17.27
CA ASP A 625 -21.57 -14.45 -17.44
C ASP A 625 -20.68 -14.70 -16.22
N LYS A 626 -20.12 -15.92 -16.12
CA LYS A 626 -19.09 -16.24 -15.13
C LYS A 626 -17.87 -15.35 -15.37
N LEU A 627 -17.20 -14.96 -14.28
CA LEU A 627 -15.96 -14.21 -14.37
C LEU A 627 -14.89 -15.03 -15.12
N LYS A 628 -14.15 -14.34 -15.95
CA LYS A 628 -12.96 -14.81 -16.68
C LYS A 628 -11.78 -13.88 -16.38
N GLU A 629 -10.60 -14.31 -16.79
CA GLU A 629 -9.42 -13.47 -16.63
C GLU A 629 -9.53 -12.13 -17.38
N GLU A 630 -8.89 -11.10 -16.81
CA GLU A 630 -8.58 -9.88 -17.52
C GLU A 630 -7.33 -10.10 -18.35
N ASN A 631 -7.30 -9.57 -19.56
CA ASN A 631 -6.14 -9.62 -20.44
C ASN A 631 -5.59 -8.23 -20.67
N ALA A 632 -4.26 -8.09 -20.67
CA ALA A 632 -3.62 -6.81 -20.87
C ALA A 632 -2.55 -6.86 -21.95
N THR A 633 -2.39 -5.72 -22.66
CA THR A 633 -1.26 -5.46 -23.54
C THR A 633 -0.57 -4.19 -23.07
N ASN A 634 0.73 -4.32 -22.79
CA ASN A 634 1.58 -3.23 -22.32
C ASN A 634 2.61 -2.87 -23.40
N THR A 635 2.84 -1.58 -23.63
CA THR A 635 3.91 -1.06 -24.45
C THR A 635 4.58 0.08 -23.72
N THR A 636 5.91 0.03 -23.60
CA THR A 636 6.70 1.08 -22.95
C THR A 636 7.89 1.45 -23.82
N PHE A 637 8.16 2.73 -23.93
CA PHE A 637 9.37 3.28 -24.53
C PHE A 637 10.00 4.26 -23.55
N GLY A 638 11.32 4.17 -23.32
CA GLY A 638 11.99 4.98 -22.34
C GLY A 638 13.38 5.45 -22.76
N VAL A 639 13.80 6.55 -22.15
CA VAL A 639 15.12 7.14 -22.28
C VAL A 639 15.67 7.40 -20.89
N ALA A 640 16.89 6.94 -20.62
CA ALA A 640 17.65 7.32 -19.44
C ALA A 640 18.93 8.01 -19.87
N LEU A 641 19.26 9.13 -19.24
CA LEU A 641 20.37 9.98 -19.61
C LEU A 641 21.13 10.47 -18.38
N LYS A 642 22.46 10.36 -18.40
CA LYS A 642 23.40 10.93 -17.44
C LYS A 642 24.28 12.00 -18.13
N PRO A 643 23.78 13.24 -18.27
CA PRO A 643 24.51 14.26 -19.01
C PRO A 643 25.86 14.63 -18.36
N MET A 644 25.90 14.54 -17.04
CA MET A 644 27.05 14.87 -16.20
C MET A 644 26.97 14.08 -14.89
N ASP A 645 28.06 14.04 -14.14
CA ASP A 645 28.10 13.37 -12.84
C ASP A 645 27.10 14.03 -11.87
N GLY A 646 26.38 13.21 -11.14
CA GLY A 646 25.33 13.63 -10.20
C GLY A 646 23.96 13.93 -10.84
N LEU A 647 23.85 14.08 -12.17
CA LEU A 647 22.58 14.34 -12.85
C LEU A 647 22.06 13.12 -13.58
N ASP A 648 20.94 12.58 -13.11
CA ASP A 648 20.20 11.48 -13.72
C ASP A 648 18.84 11.94 -14.23
N LEU A 649 18.53 11.57 -15.47
CA LEU A 649 17.25 11.87 -16.12
C LEU A 649 16.63 10.57 -16.63
N SER A 650 15.32 10.40 -16.47
CA SER A 650 14.56 9.30 -17.05
C SER A 650 13.22 9.82 -17.57
N LEU A 651 12.85 9.37 -18.76
CA LEU A 651 11.56 9.64 -19.38
C LEU A 651 11.02 8.32 -19.93
N ASP A 652 9.83 7.91 -19.50
CA ASP A 652 9.15 6.71 -19.99
C ASP A 652 7.74 7.06 -20.45
N VAL A 653 7.39 6.62 -21.65
CA VAL A 653 6.03 6.70 -22.21
C VAL A 653 5.45 5.31 -22.24
N TYR A 654 4.22 5.16 -21.79
CA TYR A 654 3.58 3.86 -21.68
C TYR A 654 2.13 3.88 -22.17
N ASN A 655 1.68 2.71 -22.60
CA ASN A 655 0.30 2.41 -22.92
C ASN A 655 -0.04 1.03 -22.36
N VAL A 656 -1.16 0.93 -21.64
CA VAL A 656 -1.66 -0.29 -21.02
C VAL A 656 -3.12 -0.44 -21.40
N ALA A 657 -3.42 -1.38 -22.28
CA ALA A 657 -4.79 -1.77 -22.62
C ALA A 657 -5.19 -2.99 -21.78
N VAL A 658 -6.34 -2.94 -21.13
CA VAL A 658 -6.91 -4.03 -20.33
C VAL A 658 -8.27 -4.37 -20.89
N ASP A 659 -8.42 -5.58 -21.42
CA ASP A 659 -9.67 -6.14 -21.89
C ASP A 659 -10.33 -6.99 -20.82
N ASP A 660 -11.65 -7.07 -20.86
CA ASP A 660 -12.46 -7.86 -19.93
C ASP A 660 -12.22 -7.50 -18.45
N ARG A 661 -12.02 -6.21 -18.18
CA ARG A 661 -11.76 -5.71 -16.82
C ARG A 661 -12.90 -6.07 -15.89
N ILE A 662 -12.57 -6.66 -14.74
CA ILE A 662 -13.54 -7.01 -13.70
C ILE A 662 -13.85 -5.76 -12.90
N VAL A 663 -15.15 -5.47 -12.80
CA VAL A 663 -15.68 -4.35 -12.04
C VAL A 663 -16.80 -4.82 -11.11
N TYR A 664 -17.05 -4.07 -10.05
CA TYR A 664 -18.21 -4.22 -9.21
C TYR A 664 -19.33 -3.39 -9.81
N SER A 665 -20.49 -4.00 -10.04
CA SER A 665 -21.59 -3.36 -10.77
C SER A 665 -22.11 -2.12 -10.06
N SER A 666 -22.81 -1.27 -10.80
CA SER A 666 -23.72 -0.29 -10.24
C SER A 666 -24.82 -0.96 -9.43
N ALA A 667 -25.53 -0.19 -8.64
CA ALA A 667 -26.72 -0.67 -7.93
C ALA A 667 -27.85 -0.92 -8.92
N ILE A 668 -28.23 -2.18 -9.10
CA ILE A 668 -29.31 -2.59 -9.98
C ILE A 668 -30.62 -2.56 -9.20
N THR A 669 -31.52 -1.68 -9.58
CA THR A 669 -32.84 -1.50 -8.96
C THR A 669 -33.96 -1.71 -9.97
N SER A 670 -35.21 -1.87 -9.53
CA SER A 670 -36.38 -1.90 -10.38
C SER A 670 -37.63 -1.45 -9.62
N GLY A 671 -38.36 -0.53 -10.20
CA GLY A 671 -39.71 -0.16 -9.72
C GLY A 671 -40.81 -1.14 -10.14
N ASP A 672 -40.52 -2.05 -11.10
CA ASP A 672 -41.44 -3.08 -11.56
C ASP A 672 -41.15 -4.40 -10.86
N THR A 673 -41.97 -4.75 -9.88
CA THR A 673 -41.88 -6.02 -9.11
C THR A 673 -42.08 -7.26 -9.96
N THR A 674 -42.59 -7.14 -11.18
CA THR A 674 -42.83 -8.26 -12.12
C THR A 674 -41.63 -8.46 -13.07
N SER A 675 -40.71 -7.53 -13.14
CA SER A 675 -39.47 -7.68 -13.90
C SER A 675 -38.57 -8.77 -13.28
N ALA A 676 -37.62 -9.28 -14.06
CA ALA A 676 -36.64 -10.24 -13.54
C ALA A 676 -35.84 -9.66 -12.34
N VAL A 677 -35.45 -8.39 -12.41
CA VAL A 677 -34.78 -7.69 -11.31
C VAL A 677 -35.75 -7.52 -10.12
N GLY A 678 -36.96 -6.99 -10.35
CA GLY A 678 -37.93 -6.74 -9.29
C GLY A 678 -38.36 -8.00 -8.55
N ALA A 679 -38.46 -9.14 -9.23
CA ALA A 679 -38.74 -10.43 -8.59
C ALA A 679 -37.61 -10.82 -7.62
N ILE A 680 -36.33 -10.67 -8.03
CA ILE A 680 -35.16 -10.94 -7.17
C ILE A 680 -35.12 -9.98 -5.97
N LEU A 681 -35.36 -8.67 -6.20
CA LEU A 681 -35.40 -7.70 -5.10
C LEU A 681 -36.41 -8.10 -4.03
N ASN A 682 -37.59 -8.54 -4.46
CA ASN A 682 -38.64 -9.00 -3.56
C ASN A 682 -38.30 -10.31 -2.85
N ASP A 683 -37.78 -11.31 -3.58
CA ASP A 683 -37.48 -12.64 -3.04
C ASP A 683 -36.37 -12.59 -1.96
N TYR A 684 -35.42 -11.65 -2.09
CA TYR A 684 -34.32 -11.52 -1.14
C TYR A 684 -34.50 -10.35 -0.17
N ASN A 685 -35.62 -9.64 -0.22
CA ASN A 685 -35.91 -8.46 0.60
C ASN A 685 -34.79 -7.42 0.55
N VAL A 686 -34.32 -7.10 -0.65
CA VAL A 686 -33.29 -6.10 -0.92
C VAL A 686 -33.82 -5.00 -1.84
N THR A 687 -33.28 -3.80 -1.73
CA THR A 687 -33.66 -2.65 -2.57
C THR A 687 -32.80 -2.55 -3.82
N SER A 688 -31.60 -3.15 -3.79
CA SER A 688 -30.71 -3.19 -4.93
C SER A 688 -29.83 -4.45 -4.95
N ILE A 689 -29.36 -4.79 -6.14
CA ILE A 689 -28.47 -5.92 -6.40
C ILE A 689 -27.15 -5.37 -6.91
N LYS A 690 -26.05 -5.89 -6.38
CA LYS A 690 -24.69 -5.69 -6.95
C LYS A 690 -23.97 -7.02 -7.12
N PHE A 691 -23.01 -7.06 -8.06
CA PHE A 691 -22.22 -8.25 -8.36
C PHE A 691 -20.94 -7.89 -9.13
N PHE A 692 -20.01 -8.83 -9.23
CA PHE A 692 -18.80 -8.67 -10.04
C PHE A 692 -19.03 -9.18 -11.47
N THR A 693 -18.47 -8.47 -12.46
CA THR A 693 -18.64 -8.79 -13.88
C THR A 693 -17.46 -8.28 -14.72
N ASN A 694 -17.17 -8.96 -15.83
CA ASN A 694 -16.23 -8.48 -16.85
C ASN A 694 -16.98 -7.55 -17.83
N ALA A 695 -17.18 -6.30 -17.44
CA ALA A 695 -18.06 -5.40 -18.20
C ALA A 695 -17.31 -4.35 -19.05
N VAL A 696 -16.01 -4.14 -18.80
CA VAL A 696 -15.30 -2.95 -19.29
C VAL A 696 -13.97 -3.32 -19.92
N SER A 697 -13.61 -2.67 -21.02
CA SER A 697 -12.23 -2.56 -21.49
C SER A 697 -11.73 -1.14 -21.21
N SER A 698 -10.45 -0.99 -20.91
CA SER A 698 -9.85 0.30 -20.63
C SER A 698 -8.44 0.41 -21.22
N THR A 699 -8.07 1.62 -21.65
CA THR A 699 -6.71 1.92 -22.11
C THR A 699 -6.15 3.07 -21.26
N THR A 700 -5.05 2.84 -20.59
CA THR A 700 -4.34 3.86 -19.80
C THR A 700 -3.03 4.19 -20.50
N SER A 701 -2.87 5.45 -20.91
CA SER A 701 -1.65 5.98 -21.52
C SER A 701 -1.04 7.04 -20.62
N GLY A 702 0.28 7.12 -20.57
CA GLY A 702 0.92 8.12 -19.73
C GLY A 702 2.41 8.32 -19.96
N ILE A 703 2.94 9.27 -19.20
CA ILE A 703 4.35 9.66 -19.21
C ILE A 703 4.84 9.72 -17.78
N ASP A 704 5.97 9.06 -17.51
CA ASP A 704 6.74 9.18 -16.28
C ASP A 704 8.03 9.94 -16.58
N PHE A 705 8.30 10.99 -15.84
CA PHE A 705 9.56 11.73 -15.90
C PHE A 705 10.18 11.82 -14.51
N VAL A 706 11.46 11.54 -14.40
CA VAL A 706 12.25 11.71 -13.18
C VAL A 706 13.56 12.40 -13.53
N ALA A 707 13.90 13.43 -12.77
CA ALA A 707 15.20 14.08 -12.80
C ALA A 707 15.74 14.17 -11.39
N SER A 708 16.98 13.77 -11.16
CA SER A 708 17.67 13.91 -9.87
C SER A 708 19.06 14.47 -10.06
N TYR A 709 19.42 15.38 -9.17
CA TYR A 709 20.76 15.92 -9.07
C TYR A 709 21.26 15.78 -7.63
N SER A 710 22.35 15.06 -7.45
CA SER A 710 22.91 14.79 -6.13
C SER A 710 24.24 15.50 -5.93
N GLY A 711 24.48 15.99 -4.70
CA GLY A 711 25.77 16.53 -4.29
C GLY A 711 26.04 17.95 -4.80
N LEU A 712 25.00 18.78 -5.06
CA LEU A 712 25.21 20.20 -5.42
C LEU A 712 25.73 20.94 -4.19
N GLU A 713 26.97 21.41 -4.26
CA GLU A 713 27.55 22.27 -3.21
C GLU A 713 26.81 23.60 -3.16
N LEU A 714 26.22 23.92 -2.02
CA LEU A 714 25.49 25.16 -1.78
C LEU A 714 25.91 25.74 -0.43
N GLY A 715 26.79 26.77 -0.50
CA GLY A 715 27.38 27.38 0.72
C GLY A 715 28.17 26.37 1.53
N PRO A 716 27.88 26.18 2.84
CA PRO A 716 28.61 25.23 3.69
C PRO A 716 28.05 23.81 3.65
N GLY A 717 27.05 23.56 2.82
CA GLY A 717 26.33 22.28 2.76
C GLY A 717 26.19 21.73 1.35
N SER A 718 25.54 20.57 1.25
CA SER A 718 25.22 19.85 0.02
C SER A 718 23.72 19.77 -0.18
N LEU A 719 23.24 20.01 -1.38
CA LEU A 719 21.84 19.93 -1.79
C LEU A 719 21.65 18.77 -2.77
N ASP A 720 20.73 17.88 -2.44
CA ASP A 720 20.15 16.90 -3.37
C ASP A 720 18.78 17.40 -3.83
N LEU A 721 18.55 17.35 -5.12
CA LEU A 721 17.34 17.83 -5.77
C LEU A 721 16.74 16.70 -6.59
N SER A 722 15.42 16.46 -6.48
CA SER A 722 14.72 15.57 -7.40
C SER A 722 13.36 16.12 -7.82
N ILE A 723 13.03 15.91 -9.07
CA ILE A 723 11.70 16.18 -9.65
C ILE A 723 11.19 14.89 -10.23
N GLY A 724 10.00 14.49 -9.81
CA GLY A 724 9.23 13.39 -10.40
C GLY A 724 7.92 13.92 -10.96
N PHE A 725 7.53 13.48 -12.13
CA PHE A 725 6.26 13.85 -12.76
C PHE A 725 5.64 12.62 -13.43
N ASN A 726 4.36 12.41 -13.19
CA ASN A 726 3.55 11.44 -13.90
C ASN A 726 2.31 12.14 -14.46
N THR A 727 1.97 11.81 -15.68
CA THR A 727 0.65 12.09 -16.24
C THR A 727 0.10 10.83 -16.87
N ASN A 728 -1.19 10.58 -16.68
CA ASN A 728 -1.88 9.46 -17.29
C ASN A 728 -3.31 9.85 -17.67
N SER A 729 -3.84 9.17 -18.66
CA SER A 729 -5.23 9.25 -19.07
C SER A 729 -5.76 7.84 -19.26
N THR A 730 -6.92 7.56 -18.70
CA THR A 730 -7.63 6.30 -18.90
C THR A 730 -8.87 6.56 -19.73
N GLU A 731 -9.01 5.82 -20.81
CA GLU A 731 -10.18 5.80 -21.68
C GLU A 731 -10.87 4.44 -21.55
N LEU A 732 -12.19 4.43 -21.51
CA LEU A 732 -12.96 3.20 -21.58
C LEU A 732 -13.13 2.80 -23.03
N GLY A 733 -13.09 1.50 -23.30
CA GLY A 733 -13.33 0.93 -24.62
C GLY A 733 -14.79 1.07 -25.07
N ASP A 734 -15.07 0.54 -26.26
CA ASP A 734 -16.39 0.61 -26.85
C ASP A 734 -17.46 0.01 -25.94
N LYS A 735 -18.63 0.54 -26.06
CA LYS A 735 -19.91 0.25 -25.40
C LYS A 735 -19.93 -0.85 -24.34
N ILE A 736 -20.11 -0.45 -23.09
CA ILE A 736 -20.49 -1.35 -21.99
C ILE A 736 -21.86 -1.95 -22.33
N THR A 737 -21.96 -3.28 -22.36
CA THR A 737 -23.22 -3.95 -22.71
C THR A 737 -23.91 -4.42 -21.45
N THR A 738 -25.06 -3.79 -21.16
CA THR A 738 -25.94 -4.24 -20.08
C THR A 738 -26.82 -5.39 -20.59
N PRO A 739 -26.86 -6.56 -19.91
CA PRO A 739 -27.74 -7.66 -20.28
C PRO A 739 -29.22 -7.25 -20.33
N ASP A 740 -29.98 -7.84 -21.26
CA ASP A 740 -31.40 -7.51 -21.47
C ASP A 740 -32.27 -7.56 -20.20
N PRO A 741 -32.18 -8.55 -19.30
CA PRO A 741 -32.96 -8.56 -18.08
C PRO A 741 -32.72 -7.34 -17.17
N ILE A 742 -31.50 -6.81 -17.17
CA ILE A 742 -31.09 -5.62 -16.38
C ILE A 742 -31.53 -4.34 -17.11
N SER A 743 -31.19 -4.22 -18.39
CA SER A 743 -31.55 -3.02 -19.17
C SER A 743 -33.07 -2.84 -19.30
N SER A 744 -33.84 -3.94 -19.33
CA SER A 744 -35.30 -3.88 -19.33
C SER A 744 -35.89 -3.30 -18.05
N SER A 745 -35.13 -3.30 -16.94
CA SER A 745 -35.53 -2.64 -15.69
C SER A 745 -35.14 -1.16 -15.62
N GLY A 746 -34.50 -0.62 -16.67
CA GLY A 746 -34.01 0.75 -16.73
C GLY A 746 -32.68 0.97 -16.03
N ALA A 747 -31.98 -0.10 -15.61
CA ALA A 747 -30.69 -0.03 -14.93
C ALA A 747 -29.52 -0.28 -15.89
N ASP A 748 -28.39 0.34 -15.59
CA ASP A 748 -27.10 0.10 -16.25
C ASP A 748 -26.19 -0.72 -15.36
N ILE A 749 -25.49 -1.68 -15.95
CA ILE A 749 -24.54 -2.56 -15.25
C ILE A 749 -23.32 -1.79 -14.71
N PHE A 750 -22.97 -0.69 -15.37
CA PHE A 750 -21.82 0.15 -15.02
C PHE A 750 -22.10 1.59 -15.47
N ASP A 751 -22.71 2.36 -14.58
CA ASP A 751 -23.18 3.71 -14.84
C ASP A 751 -22.07 4.76 -14.91
N ARG A 752 -22.43 6.01 -15.19
CA ARG A 752 -21.48 7.11 -15.34
C ARG A 752 -20.68 7.41 -14.05
N LYS A 753 -21.23 7.17 -12.86
CA LYS A 753 -20.52 7.31 -11.59
C LYS A 753 -19.40 6.29 -11.50
N GLU A 754 -19.71 5.03 -11.71
CA GLU A 754 -18.73 3.95 -11.66
C GLU A 754 -17.67 4.09 -12.77
N GLN A 755 -18.06 4.55 -13.96
CA GLN A 755 -17.12 4.90 -15.02
C GLN A 755 -16.16 6.01 -14.60
N SER A 756 -16.64 7.04 -13.90
CA SER A 756 -15.82 8.16 -13.44
C SER A 756 -14.74 7.74 -12.47
N ARG A 757 -14.99 6.71 -11.63
CA ARG A 757 -13.97 6.13 -10.72
C ARG A 757 -12.74 5.62 -11.46
N LEU A 758 -12.91 5.13 -12.69
CA LEU A 758 -11.81 4.63 -13.50
C LEU A 758 -11.11 5.74 -14.31
N VAL A 759 -11.87 6.77 -14.72
CA VAL A 759 -11.42 7.76 -15.71
C VAL A 759 -10.97 9.07 -15.07
N SER A 760 -11.76 9.64 -14.17
CA SER A 760 -11.60 11.03 -13.70
C SER A 760 -11.52 11.22 -12.20
N ALA A 761 -11.92 10.25 -11.40
CA ALA A 761 -11.86 10.33 -9.92
C ALA A 761 -10.45 10.06 -9.35
N ARG A 762 -9.43 10.16 -10.18
CA ARG A 762 -8.00 10.01 -9.84
C ARG A 762 -7.22 11.15 -10.48
N PRO A 763 -6.17 11.67 -9.85
CA PRO A 763 -5.36 12.71 -10.46
C PRO A 763 -4.76 12.24 -11.79
N ALA A 764 -5.09 12.93 -12.88
CA ALA A 764 -4.49 12.66 -14.18
C ALA A 764 -3.01 13.03 -14.23
N ASN A 765 -2.53 13.83 -13.29
CA ASN A 765 -1.13 14.18 -13.15
C ASN A 765 -0.73 14.35 -11.69
N LYS A 766 0.52 14.04 -11.40
CA LYS A 766 1.15 14.29 -10.10
C LYS A 766 2.61 14.72 -10.30
N MET A 767 3.04 15.74 -9.58
CA MET A 767 4.41 16.22 -9.59
C MET A 767 4.95 16.26 -8.16
N ILE A 768 6.16 15.77 -7.98
CA ILE A 768 6.87 15.77 -6.71
C ILE A 768 8.20 16.52 -6.91
N LEU A 769 8.42 17.55 -6.10
CA LEU A 769 9.70 18.24 -6.00
C LEU A 769 10.29 18.00 -4.61
N SER A 770 11.42 17.32 -4.53
CA SER A 770 12.13 17.04 -3.26
C SER A 770 13.45 17.78 -3.23
N LEU A 771 13.71 18.47 -2.11
CA LEU A 771 14.93 19.19 -1.79
C LEU A 771 15.47 18.63 -0.47
N ASN A 772 16.70 18.13 -0.46
CA ASN A 772 17.37 17.67 0.76
C ASN A 772 18.69 18.43 0.92
N TYR A 773 18.76 19.32 1.91
CA TYR A 773 19.94 20.11 2.21
C TYR A 773 20.61 19.59 3.48
N SER A 774 21.85 19.17 3.34
CA SER A 774 22.68 18.66 4.43
C SER A 774 23.75 19.67 4.82
N ILE A 775 23.77 20.08 6.09
CA ILE A 775 24.77 21.00 6.63
C ILE A 775 25.26 20.55 8.01
N GLY A 776 26.49 20.07 8.10
CA GLY A 776 27.02 19.49 9.34
C GLY A 776 26.17 18.33 9.86
N ALA A 777 25.61 18.47 11.04
CA ALA A 777 24.75 17.49 11.69
C ALA A 777 23.26 17.63 11.32
N LEU A 778 22.88 18.66 10.59
CA LEU A 778 21.49 18.97 10.25
C LEU A 778 21.20 18.58 8.80
N ASN A 779 20.09 17.85 8.59
CA ASN A 779 19.52 17.60 7.28
C ASN A 779 18.12 18.21 7.23
N ILE A 780 17.84 18.96 6.19
CA ILE A 780 16.57 19.65 5.95
C ILE A 780 15.97 19.09 4.66
N GLY A 781 14.85 18.38 4.78
CA GLY A 781 14.05 17.87 3.68
C GLY A 781 12.83 18.75 3.44
N LEU A 782 12.58 19.15 2.21
CA LEU A 782 11.35 19.80 1.78
C LEU A 782 10.80 19.06 0.57
N ASN A 783 9.60 18.51 0.72
CA ASN A 783 8.88 17.84 -0.36
C ASN A 783 7.64 18.66 -0.71
N ASN A 784 7.47 18.92 -2.02
CA ASN A 784 6.28 19.57 -2.54
C ASN A 784 5.61 18.59 -3.51
N THR A 785 4.42 18.15 -3.18
CA THR A 785 3.64 17.23 -4.02
C THR A 785 2.42 17.98 -4.54
N GLN A 786 2.35 18.15 -5.84
CA GLN A 786 1.17 18.65 -6.52
C GLN A 786 0.33 17.48 -7.00
N PHE A 787 -0.87 17.37 -6.50
CA PHE A 787 -1.89 16.45 -6.98
C PHE A 787 -2.77 17.17 -7.99
N GLY A 788 -3.02 16.56 -9.15
CA GLY A 788 -3.90 17.09 -10.18
C GLY A 788 -5.35 17.18 -9.72
N GLU A 789 -6.16 17.82 -10.52
CA GLU A 789 -7.62 17.86 -10.32
C GLU A 789 -8.22 16.47 -10.48
N VAL A 790 -9.36 16.27 -9.83
CA VAL A 790 -10.19 15.07 -9.95
C VAL A 790 -11.65 15.46 -10.16
N THR A 791 -12.37 14.66 -10.95
CA THR A 791 -13.80 14.89 -11.19
C THR A 791 -14.60 13.67 -10.77
N TRP A 792 -15.55 13.90 -9.90
CA TRP A 792 -16.56 12.94 -9.53
C TRP A 792 -17.83 13.20 -10.37
N LYS A 793 -18.44 12.14 -10.89
CA LYS A 793 -19.68 12.25 -11.66
C LYS A 793 -20.84 11.66 -10.90
N HIS A 794 -21.97 12.35 -10.94
CA HIS A 794 -23.18 11.88 -10.32
C HIS A 794 -23.75 10.62 -11.00
N VAL A 795 -24.57 9.87 -10.30
CA VAL A 795 -25.27 8.70 -10.85
C VAL A 795 -26.38 9.15 -11.82
N ASP A 796 -26.55 8.37 -12.87
CA ASP A 796 -27.65 8.53 -13.83
C ASP A 796 -28.93 7.89 -13.26
N ASN A 797 -29.43 8.46 -12.21
CA ASN A 797 -30.66 8.00 -11.57
C ASN A 797 -31.74 9.04 -11.64
N GLY A 798 -31.96 9.60 -12.79
CA GLY A 798 -32.97 10.61 -12.92
C GLY A 798 -33.80 10.80 -11.67
N ILE A 799 -33.53 11.82 -10.90
CA ILE A 799 -34.44 12.21 -9.82
C ILE A 799 -35.74 12.50 -10.54
N ASN A 800 -36.53 11.45 -10.72
CA ASN A 800 -37.75 11.48 -11.49
C ASN A 800 -38.81 12.31 -10.73
N GLY A 801 -38.88 13.58 -11.05
CA GLY A 801 -39.69 14.59 -10.44
C GLY A 801 -38.80 15.72 -9.95
N ALA A 802 -39.02 16.94 -10.33
CA ALA A 802 -38.23 18.08 -9.87
C ALA A 802 -38.13 18.04 -8.34
N PRO A 803 -36.94 17.64 -7.79
CA PRO A 803 -36.81 17.58 -6.34
C PRO A 803 -37.00 19.00 -5.81
N VAL A 804 -37.71 19.10 -4.74
CA VAL A 804 -37.93 20.40 -4.07
C VAL A 804 -36.85 20.51 -3.00
N GLY A 805 -35.93 21.40 -3.23
CA GLY A 805 -34.91 21.74 -2.27
C GLY A 805 -35.39 22.59 -1.12
N PRO A 806 -34.50 22.93 -0.21
CA PRO A 806 -34.79 23.76 0.94
C PRO A 806 -35.51 25.07 0.54
N GLY A 807 -36.50 25.47 1.33
CA GLY A 807 -37.28 26.67 1.05
C GLY A 807 -38.13 26.61 -0.22
N GLY A 808 -38.38 25.44 -0.81
CA GLY A 808 -39.15 25.25 -2.04
C GLY A 808 -38.39 25.57 -3.32
N SER A 809 -37.04 25.61 -3.26
CA SER A 809 -36.19 25.79 -4.44
C SER A 809 -36.26 24.55 -5.34
N THR A 810 -36.21 24.75 -6.67
CA THR A 810 -36.11 23.63 -7.62
C THR A 810 -34.64 23.19 -7.69
N LEU A 811 -34.39 21.95 -7.35
CA LEU A 811 -33.05 21.36 -7.52
C LEU A 811 -32.75 21.06 -9.00
N PRO A 812 -31.47 20.97 -9.41
CA PRO A 812 -31.11 20.52 -10.74
C PRO A 812 -31.76 19.18 -11.07
N THR A 813 -32.11 18.98 -12.32
CA THR A 813 -32.77 17.73 -12.79
C THR A 813 -31.84 16.87 -13.66
N ASN A 814 -30.69 17.41 -14.05
CA ASN A 814 -29.71 16.68 -14.84
C ASN A 814 -28.57 16.19 -13.92
N ASP A 815 -28.12 14.98 -14.09
CA ASP A 815 -27.04 14.41 -13.29
C ASP A 815 -25.71 15.18 -13.46
N GLU A 816 -25.46 15.72 -14.65
CA GLU A 816 -24.28 16.54 -14.93
C GLU A 816 -24.22 17.83 -14.10
N ASP A 817 -25.35 18.36 -13.67
CA ASP A 817 -25.40 19.56 -12.84
C ASP A 817 -24.88 19.31 -11.41
N TYR A 818 -24.78 18.04 -11.01
CA TYR A 818 -24.20 17.59 -9.73
C TYR A 818 -22.76 17.13 -9.85
N ASP A 819 -22.21 17.02 -11.06
CA ASP A 819 -20.80 16.68 -11.25
C ASP A 819 -19.90 17.72 -10.57
N GLN A 820 -18.88 17.25 -9.85
CA GLN A 820 -17.97 18.13 -9.11
C GLN A 820 -16.53 17.88 -9.52
N THR A 821 -15.81 18.97 -9.78
CA THR A 821 -14.37 18.93 -10.02
C THR A 821 -13.64 19.58 -8.84
N PHE A 822 -12.78 18.81 -8.21
CA PHE A 822 -11.94 19.25 -7.11
C PHE A 822 -10.59 19.68 -7.67
N SER A 823 -10.21 20.94 -7.43
CA SER A 823 -9.06 21.57 -8.05
C SER A 823 -7.73 20.92 -7.63
N ALA A 824 -6.71 21.09 -8.46
CA ALA A 824 -5.35 20.65 -8.14
C ALA A 824 -4.83 21.32 -6.86
N LYS A 825 -4.13 20.56 -6.03
CA LYS A 825 -3.60 21.02 -4.74
C LYS A 825 -2.10 20.76 -4.61
N LEU A 826 -1.43 21.66 -3.91
CA LEU A 826 -0.02 21.54 -3.52
C LEU A 826 0.07 21.22 -2.03
N VAL A 827 0.65 20.07 -1.72
CA VAL A 827 0.97 19.65 -0.35
C VAL A 827 2.47 19.82 -0.14
N THR A 828 2.85 20.47 0.96
CA THR A 828 4.26 20.73 1.31
C THR A 828 4.60 20.03 2.62
N ASP A 829 5.63 19.18 2.62
CA ASP A 829 6.13 18.49 3.80
C ASP A 829 7.53 19.00 4.16
N LEU A 830 7.76 19.24 5.45
CA LEU A 830 9.06 19.62 6.01
C LEU A 830 9.58 18.52 6.92
N ASN A 831 10.80 18.10 6.71
CA ASN A 831 11.50 17.12 7.54
C ASN A 831 12.84 17.70 8.01
N LEU A 832 13.02 17.77 9.32
CA LEU A 832 14.25 18.22 9.96
C LEU A 832 14.88 17.06 10.73
N ASN A 833 16.06 16.63 10.32
CA ASN A 833 16.80 15.59 11.02
C ASN A 833 18.11 16.17 11.58
N TYR A 834 18.31 16.04 12.89
CA TYR A 834 19.49 16.52 13.57
C TYR A 834 20.23 15.39 14.30
N GLN A 835 21.46 15.12 13.89
CA GLN A 835 22.34 14.16 14.54
C GLN A 835 22.98 14.80 15.77
N LEU A 836 22.46 14.46 16.96
CA LEU A 836 22.94 15.05 18.23
C LEU A 836 24.33 14.51 18.61
N ASN A 837 24.58 13.23 18.39
CA ASN A 837 25.87 12.54 18.51
C ASN A 837 25.85 11.25 17.67
N ASP A 838 26.92 10.46 17.73
CA ASP A 838 27.07 9.27 16.87
C ASP A 838 25.95 8.22 17.02
N ASN A 839 25.25 8.21 18.15
CA ASN A 839 24.22 7.24 18.48
C ASN A 839 22.80 7.82 18.48
N LEU A 840 22.65 9.15 18.64
CA LEU A 840 21.34 9.77 18.89
C LEU A 840 21.01 10.79 17.80
N SER A 841 19.87 10.62 17.16
CA SER A 841 19.29 11.60 16.26
C SER A 841 17.88 12.00 16.66
N LEU A 842 17.51 13.23 16.32
CA LEU A 842 16.20 13.83 16.51
C LEU A 842 15.62 14.15 15.14
N ASN A 843 14.37 13.78 14.92
CA ASN A 843 13.67 14.13 13.72
C ASN A 843 12.36 14.86 14.06
N LEU A 844 12.09 15.93 13.33
CA LEU A 844 10.80 16.63 13.34
C LEU A 844 10.26 16.65 11.92
N ALA A 845 9.12 15.98 11.71
CA ALA A 845 8.40 16.03 10.47
C ALA A 845 7.12 16.87 10.65
N VAL A 846 6.86 17.75 9.69
CA VAL A 846 5.61 18.51 9.59
C VAL A 846 5.02 18.20 8.22
N ASN A 847 4.14 17.24 8.18
CA ASN A 847 3.47 16.84 6.96
C ASN A 847 2.33 17.82 6.69
N ASN A 848 2.15 18.19 5.42
CA ASN A 848 1.22 19.21 5.00
C ASN A 848 1.39 20.53 5.76
N LEU A 849 2.61 21.07 5.75
CA LEU A 849 3.02 22.29 6.47
C LEU A 849 2.08 23.50 6.24
N LEU A 850 1.48 23.58 5.05
CA LEU A 850 0.61 24.70 4.66
C LEU A 850 -0.85 24.45 4.99
N ASN A 851 -1.18 23.38 5.69
CA ASN A 851 -2.54 22.96 6.06
C ASN A 851 -3.51 22.93 4.86
N THR A 852 -3.05 22.37 3.75
CA THR A 852 -3.82 22.27 2.51
C THR A 852 -4.88 21.17 2.65
N TYR A 853 -6.13 21.51 2.31
CA TYR A 853 -7.24 20.57 2.22
C TYR A 853 -7.74 20.46 0.78
N PRO A 854 -8.41 19.35 0.40
CA PRO A 854 -9.19 19.30 -0.83
C PRO A 854 -10.27 20.41 -0.86
N ASP A 855 -10.85 20.64 -2.02
CA ASP A 855 -12.03 21.52 -2.09
C ASP A 855 -13.19 20.90 -1.31
N VAL A 856 -13.98 21.74 -0.68
CA VAL A 856 -15.20 21.31 0.04
C VAL A 856 -16.21 20.83 -0.99
N ILE A 857 -16.96 19.78 -0.66
CA ILE A 857 -18.08 19.30 -1.48
C ILE A 857 -19.14 20.39 -1.58
N ASP A 858 -19.58 20.66 -2.79
CA ASP A 858 -20.76 21.52 -3.04
C ASP A 858 -22.01 20.66 -2.95
N THR A 859 -22.71 20.76 -1.85
CA THR A 859 -23.86 19.91 -1.54
C THR A 859 -25.01 20.06 -2.52
N LYS A 860 -25.24 21.27 -3.05
CA LYS A 860 -26.36 21.59 -3.98
C LYS A 860 -27.72 20.99 -3.59
N GLY A 861 -27.84 20.54 -2.33
CA GLY A 861 -29.05 19.85 -1.85
C GLY A 861 -29.11 18.36 -2.23
N ASP A 862 -28.03 17.79 -2.67
CA ASP A 862 -27.92 16.38 -3.06
C ASP A 862 -27.41 15.52 -1.92
N MET A 863 -28.30 14.75 -1.32
CA MET A 863 -27.95 13.82 -0.24
C MET A 863 -27.16 12.59 -0.69
N ILE A 864 -27.13 12.30 -2.00
CA ILE A 864 -26.47 11.11 -2.52
C ILE A 864 -24.95 11.34 -2.61
N THR A 865 -24.53 12.54 -2.94
CA THR A 865 -23.13 12.91 -3.16
C THR A 865 -22.34 13.00 -1.86
N ASP A 866 -22.93 13.56 -0.80
CA ASP A 866 -22.25 13.93 0.44
C ASP A 866 -23.01 13.52 1.71
N LEU A 867 -24.03 12.71 1.57
CA LEU A 867 -24.91 12.29 2.66
C LEU A 867 -25.52 13.49 3.42
N GLY A 868 -26.00 14.48 2.68
CA GLY A 868 -26.67 15.65 3.25
C GLY A 868 -25.72 16.61 3.96
N GLY A 869 -24.49 16.76 3.48
CA GLY A 869 -23.47 17.65 4.03
C GLY A 869 -22.66 17.05 5.17
N ARG A 870 -22.84 15.78 5.50
CA ARG A 870 -22.06 15.08 6.53
C ARG A 870 -20.61 14.93 6.14
N PHE A 871 -20.31 14.74 4.83
CA PHE A 871 -18.96 14.73 4.30
C PHE A 871 -18.56 16.12 3.82
N LYS A 872 -17.62 16.75 4.49
CA LYS A 872 -17.07 18.05 4.10
C LYS A 872 -16.17 17.96 2.88
N TYR A 873 -15.40 16.87 2.77
CA TYR A 873 -14.40 16.68 1.73
C TYR A 873 -14.70 15.46 0.87
N PRO A 874 -14.21 15.42 -0.38
CA PRO A 874 -14.47 14.33 -1.32
C PRO A 874 -13.84 13.02 -0.82
N TRP A 875 -14.68 12.05 -0.51
CA TRP A 875 -14.29 10.74 0.02
C TRP A 875 -14.33 9.62 -1.03
N GLU A 876 -15.06 9.84 -2.13
CA GLU A 876 -15.20 8.88 -3.22
C GLU A 876 -14.10 8.98 -4.28
N VAL A 877 -13.26 10.02 -4.25
CA VAL A 877 -12.18 10.29 -5.21
C VAL A 877 -10.81 10.05 -4.57
N ASN A 878 -9.83 9.67 -5.37
CA ASN A 878 -8.48 9.38 -4.91
C ASN A 878 -7.52 10.53 -5.24
N GLN A 879 -7.58 11.64 -4.51
CA GLN A 879 -6.65 12.77 -4.69
C GLN A 879 -5.53 12.73 -3.63
N PHE A 880 -5.82 13.14 -2.43
CA PHE A 880 -4.99 13.03 -1.23
C PHE A 880 -5.89 13.08 0.01
N GLY A 881 -5.36 12.72 1.17
CA GLY A 881 -6.15 12.72 2.41
C GLY A 881 -6.51 14.14 2.90
N PHE A 882 -7.44 14.25 3.83
CA PHE A 882 -7.91 15.50 4.42
C PHE A 882 -7.67 15.61 5.93
N MET A 883 -6.56 15.06 6.41
CA MET A 883 -6.15 15.19 7.82
C MET A 883 -5.72 16.61 8.22
N GLY A 884 -5.28 17.42 7.25
CA GLY A 884 -4.59 18.68 7.52
C GLY A 884 -3.12 18.48 7.91
N THR A 885 -2.55 19.45 8.64
CA THR A 885 -1.17 19.40 9.09
C THR A 885 -1.01 18.37 10.20
N ASN A 886 -0.01 17.47 10.06
CA ASN A 886 0.41 16.53 11.10
C ASN A 886 1.86 16.82 11.53
N ILE A 887 2.10 16.95 12.83
CA ILE A 887 3.40 17.23 13.41
C ILE A 887 3.88 15.99 14.14
N LEU A 888 5.04 15.46 13.75
CA LEU A 888 5.60 14.22 14.28
C LEU A 888 7.03 14.44 14.76
N GLY A 889 7.30 14.13 16.01
CA GLY A 889 8.64 14.06 16.58
C GLY A 889 9.13 12.61 16.67
N THR A 890 10.38 12.35 16.27
CA THR A 890 11.01 11.03 16.43
C THR A 890 12.38 11.18 17.10
N VAL A 891 12.64 10.30 18.04
CA VAL A 891 13.94 10.13 18.69
C VAL A 891 14.48 8.76 18.27
N SER A 892 15.65 8.75 17.61
CA SER A 892 16.30 7.53 17.15
C SER A 892 17.61 7.29 17.88
N TYR A 893 17.78 6.09 18.40
CA TYR A 893 19.01 5.68 19.07
C TYR A 893 19.59 4.43 18.41
N SER A 894 20.86 4.50 18.01
CA SER A 894 21.60 3.41 17.38
C SER A 894 22.80 3.00 18.21
N PHE A 895 23.01 1.67 18.34
CA PHE A 895 24.09 1.08 19.13
C PHE A 895 25.25 0.62 18.26
#